data_7535593bee048324b880b2b996ef8ed7
#
_entry.id   7535593bee048324b880b2b996ef8ed7
#
_cell.length_a   1.000
_cell.length_b   1.000
_cell.length_c   1.000
_cell.angle_alpha   90.00
_cell.angle_beta   90.00
_cell.angle_gamma   90.00
#
_symmetry.space_group_name_H-M   'P 1'
#
loop_
_entity.id
_entity.type
_entity.pdbx_description
1 polymer ?
#
loop_
_entity_poly.entity_id
_entity_poly.type
_entity_poly.pdbx_seq_one_letter_code
_entity_poly.pdbx_strand_id
1 'polypeptide(L)'
;MSEKEYTSTLHLPKTDFQMKANLPNKEPKYIKKWAEEKIYEKGLEKNKNGETFILHDGPPYANGNTHIGHALNKILKDIIVKYKTFRGYKSPYVPGWDTHGLPIELQVVKEVGVSKAREMSALEIRKLCEKYAKKWVGIQKEQFIRLGVLGDWDNPYLTLDPRFEAKQLELFGEIYENGYIFKGLKPVYWSPATETALAEAEIEYYDHTSPSIYVRMQANKDLLDKIGFNEDAYVLIWTTTPWTLPANVAICLNANFDYGLYKTEKGNLILAKDLAESAFKDIGIGNFELIKEFKGKDLEYTTYKHPFLERTGLIILGDHVTADAGTGAVHTAPGHGQEDYVVGLAYKLPVISPIDHRGCLTEEAGDLFKGLVYSEANKAIIEYLTKTGHILKTQEITHSYPHDWRSKTPVIFRATEQWFIRMEGGDLREKTLKVIDKINFIPSWGKNRIGSMMETRPDWCISRQRVWGVPIPIFYNDETNEEIFHKEILDRICGLVREHGSNIWVEKSPEELIGEELLVKYNLKGLKLRKETNIMDVWFDSGSSHRGVLEVWEGLRRPADLYLEGSDQHRGWFHTSLLTSVASTGDSPYKSVLTHGFVNDGEGRKMSKSLGNTVSPADVIKVYGADILRLWCGSVDYRDDVRISDNILKQMSEAYRRIRNTARYILGNSYDFNPKTDKVPYKDMLEIDKWALNKLEVLKRSVTESYDKYEFYNLFQGIHYFAAIDMSAFYLDIIKDRLYTEKKDSVARRAAQTVMYEVLMTLTKMIAPILSFTAEEIWESLPAETRESESIFLADWYVNNDEYLKPELDEKWQQIIKLRKEVNKKLEKARQGENKIIGNSLDAKVSLYTEDNTLKEFIKENLELLETVFIISGLEVADSADENFTDAEEIEKLKIKITHADGEKCERCWKYDELGTDSEHPTLCPRCTAVLK
;
A
#
# COMPACT_ATOMS: atom_id res chain seq x y z
N MET A 1 -14.89 59.33 28.00
CA MET A 1 -13.91 58.57 27.18
C MET A 1 -14.54 58.28 25.82
N SER A 2 -13.81 58.36 24.70
CA SER A 2 -14.35 58.06 23.37
C SER A 2 -14.31 56.55 23.09
N GLU A 3 -15.08 56.04 22.14
CA GLU A 3 -15.11 54.63 21.73
C GLU A 3 -13.71 54.02 21.51
N LYS A 4 -12.73 54.81 21.09
CA LYS A 4 -11.31 54.46 21.00
C LYS A 4 -10.61 54.22 22.35
N GLU A 5 -11.07 54.87 23.40
CA GLU A 5 -10.48 54.82 24.75
C GLU A 5 -10.78 53.50 25.44
N TYR A 6 -11.98 52.90 25.27
CA TYR A 6 -12.34 51.62 25.88
C TYR A 6 -11.72 50.43 25.16
N THR A 7 -11.37 50.52 23.88
CA THR A 7 -10.69 49.44 23.15
C THR A 7 -9.38 49.01 23.81
N SER A 8 -8.67 49.95 24.47
CA SER A 8 -7.43 49.64 25.20
C SER A 8 -7.63 48.83 26.47
N THR A 9 -8.87 48.72 26.98
CA THR A 9 -9.24 47.93 28.15
C THR A 9 -9.66 46.50 27.82
N LEU A 10 -9.73 46.16 26.53
CA LEU A 10 -10.12 44.85 26.06
C LEU A 10 -8.92 43.91 25.95
N HIS A 11 -9.13 42.64 26.27
CA HIS A 11 -8.12 41.58 26.15
C HIS A 11 -8.15 40.97 24.75
N LEU A 12 -7.75 41.74 23.72
CA LEU A 12 -7.75 41.26 22.34
C LEU A 12 -6.65 40.22 22.08
N PRO A 13 -6.87 39.27 21.14
CA PRO A 13 -5.92 38.17 20.86
C PRO A 13 -4.54 38.69 20.39
N LYS A 14 -3.46 38.08 20.89
CA LYS A 14 -2.08 38.35 20.50
C LYS A 14 -1.33 37.07 20.24
N THR A 15 -0.75 36.91 19.03
CA THR A 15 0.07 35.75 18.70
C THR A 15 0.97 36.02 17.50
N ASP A 16 2.17 35.46 17.53
CA ASP A 16 3.12 35.42 16.42
C ASP A 16 2.83 34.29 15.43
N PHE A 17 1.92 33.36 15.77
CA PHE A 17 1.50 32.28 14.90
C PHE A 17 0.79 32.83 13.67
N GLN A 18 1.45 32.76 12.52
CA GLN A 18 1.03 33.42 11.30
C GLN A 18 -0.30 32.86 10.73
N MET A 19 -1.13 33.75 10.17
CA MET A 19 -2.38 33.34 9.55
C MET A 19 -2.16 32.43 8.35
N LYS A 20 -1.20 32.77 7.47
CA LYS A 20 -0.83 31.94 6.31
C LYS A 20 0.19 30.88 6.73
N ALA A 21 -0.10 29.62 6.45
CA ALA A 21 0.76 28.49 6.80
C ALA A 21 2.11 28.54 6.07
N ASN A 22 2.10 28.86 4.77
CA ASN A 22 3.30 28.89 3.91
C ASN A 22 4.14 27.60 4.02
N LEU A 23 3.46 26.44 4.01
CA LEU A 23 4.03 25.11 4.25
C LEU A 23 5.25 24.81 3.37
N PRO A 24 5.20 24.97 2.03
CA PRO A 24 6.34 24.64 1.17
C PRO A 24 7.67 25.27 1.61
N ASN A 25 7.62 26.49 2.18
CA ASN A 25 8.79 27.23 2.59
C ASN A 25 9.18 27.02 4.07
N LYS A 26 8.22 26.67 4.93
CA LYS A 26 8.48 26.46 6.37
C LYS A 26 8.94 25.03 6.68
N GLU A 27 8.35 24.04 6.05
CA GLU A 27 8.62 22.62 6.32
C GLU A 27 10.11 22.25 6.24
N PRO A 28 10.89 22.72 5.25
CA PRO A 28 12.32 22.40 5.19
C PRO A 28 13.11 22.86 6.43
N LYS A 29 12.66 23.91 7.12
CA LYS A 29 13.30 24.39 8.36
C LYS A 29 13.10 23.39 9.50
N TYR A 30 11.90 22.80 9.60
CA TYR A 30 11.60 21.78 10.60
C TYR A 30 12.37 20.49 10.34
N ILE A 31 12.48 20.04 9.09
CA ILE A 31 13.28 18.88 8.70
C ILE A 31 14.74 19.07 9.18
N LYS A 32 15.31 20.24 8.89
CA LYS A 32 16.67 20.58 9.32
C LYS A 32 16.78 20.56 10.84
N LYS A 33 15.84 21.22 11.54
CA LYS A 33 15.78 21.25 13.02
C LYS A 33 15.74 19.85 13.60
N TRP A 34 14.82 18.98 13.12
CA TRP A 34 14.67 17.61 13.63
C TRP A 34 15.94 16.78 13.46
N ALA A 35 16.65 16.96 12.34
CA ALA A 35 17.93 16.29 12.10
C ALA A 35 19.03 16.82 13.02
N GLU A 36 19.19 18.17 13.14
CA GLU A 36 20.21 18.81 13.98
C GLU A 36 20.02 18.51 15.47
N GLU A 37 18.76 18.50 15.92
CA GLU A 37 18.39 18.22 17.31
C GLU A 37 18.25 16.72 17.60
N LYS A 38 18.40 15.84 16.61
CA LYS A 38 18.29 14.37 16.73
C LYS A 38 16.98 13.91 17.38
N ILE A 39 15.85 14.47 16.86
CA ILE A 39 14.53 14.22 17.45
C ILE A 39 14.15 12.74 17.41
N TYR A 40 14.49 12.03 16.32
CA TYR A 40 14.22 10.61 16.21
C TYR A 40 14.96 9.78 17.27
N GLU A 41 16.27 10.02 17.43
CA GLU A 41 17.11 9.30 18.38
C GLU A 41 16.70 9.63 19.83
N LYS A 42 16.38 10.88 20.14
CA LYS A 42 15.86 11.30 21.45
C LYS A 42 14.53 10.62 21.77
N GLY A 43 13.65 10.42 20.77
CA GLY A 43 12.40 9.67 20.92
C GLY A 43 12.63 8.21 21.30
N LEU A 44 13.62 7.54 20.66
CA LEU A 44 14.01 6.18 20.99
C LEU A 44 14.64 6.10 22.40
N GLU A 45 15.51 7.05 22.77
CA GLU A 45 16.14 7.09 24.11
C GLU A 45 15.11 7.37 25.21
N LYS A 46 14.15 8.28 24.96
CA LYS A 46 13.02 8.55 25.86
C LYS A 46 12.26 7.26 26.19
N ASN A 47 11.99 6.44 25.19
CA ASN A 47 11.19 5.22 25.31
C ASN A 47 12.05 3.95 25.43
N LYS A 48 13.32 4.05 25.80
CA LYS A 48 14.25 2.90 25.83
C LYS A 48 13.80 1.74 26.70
N ASN A 49 13.03 2.02 27.76
CA ASN A 49 12.48 1.03 28.69
C ASN A 49 11.02 0.63 28.33
N GLY A 50 10.45 1.21 27.27
CA GLY A 50 9.12 0.87 26.78
C GLY A 50 9.12 -0.45 26.01
N GLU A 51 7.95 -1.01 25.79
CA GLU A 51 7.77 -2.15 24.91
C GLU A 51 8.24 -1.79 23.49
N THR A 52 8.96 -2.71 22.85
CA THR A 52 9.44 -2.49 21.49
C THR A 52 8.34 -2.80 20.48
N PHE A 53 8.06 -1.85 19.58
CA PHE A 53 7.17 -2.04 18.42
C PHE A 53 7.97 -1.88 17.14
N ILE A 54 8.03 -2.94 16.32
CA ILE A 54 8.79 -2.96 15.07
C ILE A 54 7.85 -2.97 13.88
N LEU A 55 7.83 -1.85 13.15
CA LEU A 55 7.31 -1.78 11.80
C LEU A 55 8.49 -1.96 10.85
N HIS A 56 8.57 -3.14 10.19
CA HIS A 56 9.62 -3.41 9.22
C HIS A 56 9.29 -2.78 7.88
N ASP A 57 10.23 -2.05 7.31
CA ASP A 57 10.05 -1.36 6.03
C ASP A 57 10.27 -2.30 4.85
N GLY A 58 9.30 -2.42 3.95
CA GLY A 58 9.48 -3.08 2.66
C GLY A 58 10.34 -2.23 1.74
N PRO A 59 11.36 -2.82 1.09
CA PRO A 59 12.34 -2.07 0.33
C PRO A 59 11.80 -1.64 -1.04
N PRO A 60 11.63 -0.34 -1.33
CA PRO A 60 11.40 0.10 -2.70
C PRO A 60 12.63 -0.11 -3.57
N TYR A 61 12.44 -0.26 -4.88
CA TYR A 61 13.54 -0.32 -5.82
C TYR A 61 14.31 1.00 -5.88
N ALA A 62 15.64 0.90 -5.85
CA ALA A 62 16.56 2.03 -6.05
C ALA A 62 16.64 2.42 -7.54
N ASN A 63 15.50 2.80 -8.14
CA ASN A 63 15.37 3.11 -9.56
C ASN A 63 14.27 4.15 -9.83
N GLY A 64 14.65 5.35 -10.22
CA GLY A 64 13.74 6.45 -10.54
C GLY A 64 13.22 7.23 -9.31
N ASN A 65 12.48 8.30 -9.59
CA ASN A 65 11.85 9.13 -8.56
C ASN A 65 10.70 8.41 -7.88
N THR A 66 10.43 8.80 -6.63
CA THR A 66 9.27 8.31 -5.89
C THR A 66 7.96 8.75 -6.56
N HIS A 67 6.97 7.88 -6.57
CA HIS A 67 5.61 8.18 -7.04
C HIS A 67 4.64 8.32 -5.87
N ILE A 68 3.42 8.73 -6.16
CA ILE A 68 2.41 9.02 -5.14
C ILE A 68 2.07 7.80 -4.25
N GLY A 69 2.13 6.58 -4.77
CA GLY A 69 1.98 5.36 -3.99
C GLY A 69 3.09 5.17 -2.96
N HIS A 70 4.34 5.49 -3.29
CA HIS A 70 5.44 5.52 -2.31
C HIS A 70 5.20 6.57 -1.22
N ALA A 71 4.66 7.73 -1.57
CA ALA A 71 4.34 8.77 -0.59
C ALA A 71 3.23 8.30 0.37
N LEU A 72 2.15 7.69 -0.14
CA LEU A 72 1.10 7.09 0.69
C LEU A 72 1.69 6.08 1.67
N ASN A 73 2.45 5.13 1.16
CA ASN A 73 3.08 4.06 1.94
C ASN A 73 3.97 4.60 3.08
N LYS A 74 4.92 5.48 2.75
CA LYS A 74 5.85 6.02 3.74
C LYS A 74 5.18 6.94 4.77
N ILE A 75 4.18 7.71 4.36
CA ILE A 75 3.41 8.55 5.28
C ILE A 75 2.59 7.70 6.26
N LEU A 76 1.92 6.63 5.79
CA LEU A 76 1.18 5.72 6.66
C LEU A 76 2.09 5.06 7.71
N LYS A 77 3.27 4.59 7.31
CA LYS A 77 4.28 4.04 8.21
C LYS A 77 4.72 5.05 9.26
N ASP A 78 5.03 6.27 8.84
CA ASP A 78 5.46 7.35 9.73
C ASP A 78 4.38 7.76 10.73
N ILE A 79 3.10 7.81 10.30
CA ILE A 79 1.96 8.06 11.20
C ILE A 79 1.92 7.01 12.32
N ILE A 80 2.09 5.73 11.97
CA ILE A 80 2.06 4.62 12.94
C ILE A 80 3.26 4.70 13.89
N VAL A 81 4.46 4.88 13.37
CA VAL A 81 5.69 4.96 14.17
C VAL A 81 5.63 6.14 15.14
N LYS A 82 5.23 7.33 14.69
CA LYS A 82 5.04 8.51 15.53
C LYS A 82 4.00 8.28 16.62
N TYR A 83 2.85 7.72 16.26
CA TYR A 83 1.81 7.39 17.23
C TYR A 83 2.31 6.38 18.30
N LYS A 84 2.97 5.31 17.89
CA LYS A 84 3.54 4.33 18.83
C LYS A 84 4.59 4.98 19.75
N THR A 85 5.42 5.89 19.22
CA THR A 85 6.37 6.66 20.02
C THR A 85 5.67 7.53 21.06
N PHE A 86 4.58 8.24 20.71
CA PHE A 86 3.74 8.97 21.68
C PHE A 86 3.16 8.08 22.77
N ARG A 87 2.80 6.85 22.42
CA ARG A 87 2.24 5.86 23.36
C ARG A 87 3.30 5.21 24.26
N GLY A 88 4.54 5.65 24.18
CA GLY A 88 5.64 5.15 25.03
C GLY A 88 6.33 3.89 24.50
N TYR A 89 6.02 3.43 23.28
CA TYR A 89 6.76 2.33 22.67
C TYR A 89 8.14 2.78 22.19
N LYS A 90 9.16 1.92 22.39
CA LYS A 90 10.40 2.03 21.63
C LYS A 90 10.13 1.54 20.20
N SER A 91 10.02 2.48 19.25
CA SER A 91 9.57 2.18 17.88
C SER A 91 10.65 2.53 16.85
N PRO A 92 11.73 1.70 16.74
CA PRO A 92 12.77 1.93 15.74
C PRO A 92 12.22 1.70 14.33
N TYR A 93 12.56 2.61 13.41
CA TYR A 93 12.21 2.53 12.00
C TYR A 93 13.48 2.67 11.15
N VAL A 94 13.88 1.56 10.53
CA VAL A 94 15.02 1.49 9.62
C VAL A 94 14.50 1.43 8.19
N PRO A 95 14.62 2.51 7.41
CA PRO A 95 14.20 2.52 6.00
C PRO A 95 15.14 1.64 5.17
N GLY A 96 14.62 1.07 4.07
CA GLY A 96 15.41 0.18 3.24
C GLY A 96 15.18 0.32 1.76
N TRP A 97 16.06 -0.31 0.94
CA TRP A 97 15.99 -0.34 -0.51
C TRP A 97 16.39 -1.67 -1.09
N ASP A 98 15.62 -2.12 -2.10
CA ASP A 98 16.07 -3.13 -3.05
C ASP A 98 17.04 -2.51 -4.05
N THR A 99 18.26 -3.04 -4.06
CA THR A 99 19.39 -2.46 -4.80
C THR A 99 19.96 -3.40 -5.87
N HIS A 100 19.39 -4.61 -6.02
CA HIS A 100 19.76 -5.62 -6.99
C HIS A 100 18.70 -5.81 -8.09
N GLY A 101 18.98 -6.72 -9.00
CA GLY A 101 18.06 -7.30 -9.96
C GLY A 101 17.98 -6.61 -11.31
N LEU A 102 17.19 -7.24 -12.16
CA LEU A 102 17.00 -6.88 -13.57
C LEU A 102 16.65 -5.41 -13.82
N PRO A 103 15.80 -4.73 -13.02
CA PRO A 103 15.43 -3.34 -13.32
C PRO A 103 16.60 -2.36 -13.31
N ILE A 104 17.58 -2.58 -12.43
CA ILE A 104 18.78 -1.73 -12.35
C ILE A 104 19.76 -2.10 -13.46
N GLU A 105 20.00 -3.40 -13.66
CA GLU A 105 20.91 -3.87 -14.70
C GLU A 105 20.48 -3.43 -16.10
N LEU A 106 19.19 -3.58 -16.45
CA LEU A 106 18.67 -3.11 -17.75
C LEU A 106 18.88 -1.61 -17.97
N GLN A 107 18.68 -0.81 -16.93
CA GLN A 107 18.86 0.63 -17.04
C GLN A 107 20.34 1.00 -17.24
N VAL A 108 21.24 0.35 -16.52
CA VAL A 108 22.69 0.52 -16.70
C VAL A 108 23.12 0.09 -18.09
N VAL A 109 22.67 -1.09 -18.57
CA VAL A 109 22.97 -1.57 -19.94
C VAL A 109 22.45 -0.58 -20.99
N LYS A 110 21.28 0.01 -20.77
CA LYS A 110 20.72 1.04 -21.67
C LYS A 110 21.56 2.32 -21.67
N GLU A 111 22.03 2.77 -20.49
CA GLU A 111 22.88 3.97 -20.38
C GLU A 111 24.26 3.78 -21.01
N VAL A 112 24.84 2.60 -20.86
CA VAL A 112 26.16 2.25 -21.44
C VAL A 112 26.07 1.96 -22.93
N GLY A 113 24.94 1.41 -23.39
CA GLY A 113 24.71 0.86 -24.73
C GLY A 113 24.93 -0.65 -24.80
N VAL A 114 23.98 -1.38 -25.38
CA VAL A 114 23.93 -2.85 -25.41
C VAL A 114 25.21 -3.49 -25.96
N SER A 115 25.74 -2.96 -27.10
CA SER A 115 26.99 -3.47 -27.75
C SER A 115 28.18 -3.38 -26.80
N LYS A 116 28.35 -2.22 -26.15
CA LYS A 116 29.45 -1.99 -25.21
C LYS A 116 29.32 -2.84 -23.95
N ALA A 117 28.10 -2.98 -23.43
CA ALA A 117 27.85 -3.81 -22.25
C ALA A 117 28.21 -5.29 -22.47
N ARG A 118 28.02 -5.81 -23.69
CA ARG A 118 28.43 -7.18 -24.07
C ARG A 118 29.94 -7.41 -24.07
N GLU A 119 30.73 -6.36 -24.22
CA GLU A 119 32.20 -6.41 -24.21
C GLU A 119 32.78 -6.27 -22.79
N MET A 120 31.96 -5.82 -21.83
CA MET A 120 32.36 -5.62 -20.43
C MET A 120 32.36 -6.92 -19.64
N SER A 121 33.30 -7.01 -18.68
CA SER A 121 33.30 -8.08 -17.70
C SER A 121 32.09 -7.97 -16.74
N ALA A 122 31.69 -9.09 -16.17
CA ALA A 122 30.62 -9.12 -15.15
C ALA A 122 30.92 -8.17 -13.97
N LEU A 123 32.16 -8.09 -13.53
CA LEU A 123 32.57 -7.21 -12.44
C LEU A 123 32.41 -5.71 -12.77
N GLU A 124 32.73 -5.32 -14.01
CA GLU A 124 32.53 -3.94 -14.47
C GLU A 124 31.07 -3.55 -14.49
N ILE A 125 30.18 -4.43 -14.99
CA ILE A 125 28.73 -4.20 -14.98
C ILE A 125 28.22 -4.10 -13.53
N ARG A 126 28.64 -4.99 -12.63
CA ARG A 126 28.27 -4.96 -11.20
C ARG A 126 28.65 -3.63 -10.54
N LYS A 127 29.87 -3.13 -10.75
CA LYS A 127 30.31 -1.82 -10.22
C LYS A 127 29.47 -0.65 -10.73
N LEU A 128 29.05 -0.68 -12.00
CA LEU A 128 28.15 0.33 -12.54
C LEU A 128 26.75 0.26 -11.95
N CYS A 129 26.22 -0.94 -11.75
CA CYS A 129 24.92 -1.16 -11.12
C CYS A 129 24.90 -0.69 -9.66
N GLU A 130 25.95 -1.01 -8.91
CA GLU A 130 26.14 -0.52 -7.54
C GLU A 130 26.13 1.02 -7.46
N LYS A 131 26.90 1.67 -8.34
CA LYS A 131 26.94 3.13 -8.43
C LYS A 131 25.59 3.72 -8.77
N TYR A 132 24.88 3.11 -9.71
CA TYR A 132 23.53 3.52 -10.11
C TYR A 132 22.54 3.39 -8.95
N ALA A 133 22.51 2.23 -8.27
CA ALA A 133 21.64 1.98 -7.14
C ALA A 133 21.87 2.98 -5.99
N LYS A 134 23.13 3.18 -5.57
CA LYS A 134 23.51 4.14 -4.52
C LYS A 134 23.10 5.58 -4.86
N LYS A 135 23.19 5.99 -6.14
CA LYS A 135 22.70 7.29 -6.60
C LYS A 135 21.19 7.45 -6.33
N TRP A 136 20.40 6.45 -6.72
CA TRP A 136 18.94 6.51 -6.55
C TRP A 136 18.50 6.38 -5.10
N VAL A 137 19.20 5.61 -4.30
CA VAL A 137 19.00 5.58 -2.84
C VAL A 137 19.12 6.99 -2.27
N GLY A 138 20.18 7.73 -2.61
CA GLY A 138 20.38 9.10 -2.15
C GLY A 138 19.22 10.04 -2.55
N ILE A 139 18.81 9.99 -3.82
CA ILE A 139 17.69 10.81 -4.33
C ILE A 139 16.37 10.47 -3.64
N GLN A 140 16.05 9.20 -3.52
CA GLN A 140 14.78 8.76 -2.89
C GLN A 140 14.78 9.03 -1.38
N LYS A 141 15.93 8.88 -0.69
CA LYS A 141 16.10 9.25 0.72
C LYS A 141 15.67 10.70 0.95
N GLU A 142 16.21 11.65 0.16
CA GLU A 142 15.84 13.06 0.26
C GLU A 142 14.35 13.30 0.00
N GLN A 143 13.77 12.57 -0.97
CA GLN A 143 12.34 12.66 -1.27
C GLN A 143 11.46 12.15 -0.12
N PHE A 144 11.85 11.07 0.56
CA PHE A 144 11.14 10.55 1.73
C PHE A 144 11.30 11.45 2.97
N ILE A 145 12.50 11.96 3.22
CA ILE A 145 12.75 12.95 4.29
C ILE A 145 11.87 14.19 4.06
N ARG A 146 11.72 14.63 2.80
CA ARG A 146 10.89 15.79 2.45
C ARG A 146 9.39 15.60 2.79
N LEU A 147 8.91 14.35 2.89
CA LEU A 147 7.56 14.03 3.37
C LEU A 147 7.40 14.23 4.89
N GLY A 148 8.48 14.48 5.63
CA GLY A 148 8.49 14.57 7.10
C GLY A 148 8.56 13.22 7.81
N VAL A 149 9.03 12.19 7.14
CA VAL A 149 9.21 10.85 7.70
C VAL A 149 10.43 10.83 8.63
N LEU A 150 10.23 10.41 9.88
CA LEU A 150 11.28 10.20 10.86
C LEU A 150 11.77 8.73 10.83
N GLY A 151 13.06 8.52 10.97
CA GLY A 151 13.67 7.18 10.94
C GLY A 151 15.18 7.23 10.97
N ASP A 152 15.84 6.08 11.00
CA ASP A 152 17.30 5.95 10.93
C ASP A 152 17.80 6.12 9.48
N TRP A 153 17.79 7.38 9.04
CA TRP A 153 18.21 7.74 7.70
C TRP A 153 19.72 7.66 7.48
N ASP A 154 20.51 7.62 8.56
CA ASP A 154 21.96 7.55 8.49
C ASP A 154 22.49 6.11 8.39
N ASN A 155 21.68 5.14 8.83
CA ASN A 155 22.01 3.72 8.76
C ASN A 155 20.86 2.88 8.13
N PRO A 156 20.40 3.23 6.91
CA PRO A 156 19.35 2.48 6.21
C PRO A 156 19.88 1.09 5.86
N TYR A 157 18.98 0.14 5.62
CA TYR A 157 19.39 -1.12 5.03
C TYR A 157 19.33 -1.08 3.50
N LEU A 158 20.32 -1.71 2.87
CA LEU A 158 20.38 -1.92 1.43
C LEU A 158 20.57 -3.41 1.19
N THR A 159 19.89 -3.99 0.21
CA THR A 159 20.08 -5.43 -0.08
C THR A 159 21.48 -5.72 -0.60
N LEU A 160 22.22 -4.71 -1.09
CA LEU A 160 23.64 -4.78 -1.46
C LEU A 160 24.63 -4.57 -0.26
N ASP A 161 24.12 -4.38 0.99
CA ASP A 161 25.00 -4.29 2.14
C ASP A 161 25.64 -5.66 2.38
N PRO A 162 26.97 -5.75 2.54
CA PRO A 162 27.66 -7.02 2.76
C PRO A 162 27.13 -7.85 3.93
N ARG A 163 26.63 -7.20 4.99
CA ARG A 163 25.99 -7.88 6.13
C ARG A 163 24.66 -8.53 5.71
N PHE A 164 23.88 -7.84 4.86
CA PHE A 164 22.63 -8.33 4.33
C PHE A 164 22.87 -9.50 3.38
N GLU A 165 23.78 -9.34 2.39
CA GLU A 165 24.13 -10.39 1.42
C GLU A 165 24.61 -11.67 2.11
N ALA A 166 25.47 -11.54 3.15
CA ALA A 166 25.93 -12.69 3.92
C ALA A 166 24.78 -13.42 4.64
N LYS A 167 23.84 -12.68 5.24
CA LYS A 167 22.65 -13.27 5.88
C LYS A 167 21.69 -13.92 4.89
N GLN A 168 21.59 -13.39 3.69
CA GLN A 168 20.83 -14.01 2.61
C GLN A 168 21.43 -15.34 2.18
N LEU A 169 22.76 -15.44 2.10
CA LEU A 169 23.47 -16.69 1.81
C LEU A 169 23.31 -17.72 2.93
N GLU A 170 23.38 -17.29 4.20
CA GLU A 170 23.08 -18.15 5.36
C GLU A 170 21.65 -18.72 5.26
N LEU A 171 20.66 -17.87 4.96
CA LEU A 171 19.27 -18.28 4.76
C LEU A 171 19.08 -19.27 3.61
N PHE A 172 19.77 -19.04 2.47
CA PHE A 172 19.79 -19.99 1.36
C PHE A 172 20.28 -21.36 1.83
N GLY A 173 21.38 -21.40 2.58
CA GLY A 173 21.94 -22.65 3.11
C GLY A 173 20.99 -23.37 4.05
N GLU A 174 20.33 -22.68 4.97
CA GLU A 174 19.33 -23.27 5.87
C GLU A 174 18.17 -23.90 5.10
N ILE A 175 17.64 -23.20 4.09
CA ILE A 175 16.54 -23.70 3.25
C ILE A 175 17.00 -24.92 2.42
N TYR A 176 18.26 -24.91 1.93
CA TYR A 176 18.86 -26.01 1.20
C TYR A 176 19.03 -27.26 2.11
N GLU A 177 19.60 -27.11 3.31
CA GLU A 177 19.76 -28.19 4.30
C GLU A 177 18.40 -28.76 4.74
N ASN A 178 17.36 -27.95 4.82
CA ASN A 178 15.99 -28.41 5.07
C ASN A 178 15.36 -29.17 3.87
N GLY A 179 16.05 -29.28 2.73
CA GLY A 179 15.62 -30.04 1.55
C GLY A 179 14.59 -29.34 0.66
N TYR A 180 14.37 -28.04 0.87
CA TYR A 180 13.42 -27.27 0.06
C TYR A 180 14.06 -26.66 -1.20
N ILE A 181 15.37 -26.41 -1.22
CA ILE A 181 16.06 -25.95 -2.44
C ILE A 181 16.59 -27.15 -3.21
N PHE A 182 16.33 -27.16 -4.52
CA PHE A 182 16.82 -28.20 -5.43
C PHE A 182 17.03 -27.63 -6.83
N LYS A 183 17.89 -28.30 -7.61
CA LYS A 183 18.08 -28.02 -9.04
C LYS A 183 17.23 -29.01 -9.87
N GLY A 184 16.58 -28.50 -10.90
CA GLY A 184 15.74 -29.35 -11.75
C GLY A 184 15.52 -28.79 -13.15
N LEU A 185 15.26 -29.73 -14.10
CA LEU A 185 14.87 -29.37 -15.46
C LEU A 185 13.35 -29.26 -15.52
N LYS A 186 12.83 -28.04 -15.58
CA LYS A 186 11.38 -27.77 -15.65
C LYS A 186 11.09 -26.65 -16.64
N PRO A 187 9.88 -26.63 -17.27
CA PRO A 187 9.44 -25.47 -18.03
C PRO A 187 9.20 -24.28 -17.09
N VAL A 188 9.87 -23.18 -17.37
CA VAL A 188 9.75 -21.91 -16.64
C VAL A 188 9.31 -20.81 -17.59
N TYR A 189 8.74 -19.73 -17.05
CA TYR A 189 8.60 -18.50 -17.81
C TYR A 189 9.98 -18.01 -18.20
N TRP A 190 10.19 -17.79 -19.50
CA TRP A 190 11.43 -17.35 -20.07
C TRP A 190 11.22 -16.08 -20.89
N SER A 191 12.00 -15.05 -20.65
CA SER A 191 12.01 -13.84 -21.46
C SER A 191 13.14 -13.90 -22.49
N PRO A 192 12.85 -14.11 -23.79
CA PRO A 192 13.88 -14.04 -24.84
C PRO A 192 14.51 -12.67 -24.96
N ALA A 193 13.77 -11.60 -24.66
CA ALA A 193 14.25 -10.24 -24.74
C ALA A 193 15.27 -9.88 -23.65
N THR A 194 15.15 -10.49 -22.47
CA THR A 194 16.07 -10.29 -21.33
C THR A 194 16.95 -11.51 -21.06
N GLU A 195 16.79 -12.58 -21.84
CA GLU A 195 17.59 -13.82 -21.80
C GLU A 195 17.66 -14.45 -20.38
N THR A 196 16.53 -14.49 -19.65
CA THR A 196 16.49 -15.01 -18.27
C THR A 196 15.15 -15.66 -17.94
N ALA A 197 15.17 -16.58 -16.96
CA ALA A 197 13.97 -17.10 -16.33
C ALA A 197 13.27 -16.03 -15.50
N LEU A 198 11.95 -16.13 -15.38
CA LEU A 198 11.09 -15.26 -14.59
C LEU A 198 10.25 -16.09 -13.61
N ALA A 199 9.95 -15.49 -12.46
CA ALA A 199 8.96 -16.01 -11.51
C ALA A 199 7.56 -15.48 -11.84
N GLU A 200 6.51 -16.10 -11.30
CA GLU A 200 5.12 -15.68 -11.50
C GLU A 200 4.87 -14.20 -11.12
N ALA A 201 5.56 -13.69 -10.08
CA ALA A 201 5.47 -12.30 -9.64
C ALA A 201 6.07 -11.29 -10.64
N GLU A 202 6.80 -11.77 -11.65
CA GLU A 202 7.44 -10.95 -12.69
C GLU A 202 6.67 -11.01 -14.04
N ILE A 203 5.46 -11.59 -14.03
CA ILE A 203 4.60 -11.72 -15.21
C ILE A 203 3.43 -10.76 -15.12
N GLU A 204 3.18 -10.07 -16.22
CA GLU A 204 1.97 -9.27 -16.44
C GLU A 204 1.21 -9.82 -17.65
N TYR A 205 -0.11 -9.74 -17.62
CA TYR A 205 -0.96 -10.24 -18.71
C TYR A 205 -1.47 -9.08 -19.55
N TYR A 206 -1.30 -9.21 -20.87
CA TYR A 206 -1.80 -8.27 -21.87
C TYR A 206 -2.50 -9.01 -23.00
N ASP A 207 -3.39 -8.33 -23.71
CA ASP A 207 -3.98 -8.85 -24.93
C ASP A 207 -2.89 -9.04 -25.99
N HIS A 208 -2.79 -10.26 -26.51
CA HIS A 208 -1.85 -10.67 -27.53
C HIS A 208 -2.56 -11.42 -28.65
N THR A 209 -2.20 -11.12 -29.90
CA THR A 209 -2.74 -11.82 -31.06
C THR A 209 -1.78 -12.92 -31.49
N SER A 210 -2.27 -14.16 -31.43
CA SER A 210 -1.51 -15.36 -31.77
C SER A 210 -2.15 -16.09 -32.96
N PRO A 211 -1.34 -16.77 -33.81
CA PRO A 211 -1.89 -17.67 -34.78
C PRO A 211 -2.52 -18.90 -34.11
N SER A 212 -3.66 -19.31 -34.57
CA SER A 212 -4.37 -20.51 -34.13
C SER A 212 -4.53 -21.45 -35.30
N ILE A 213 -4.12 -22.72 -35.13
CA ILE A 213 -4.12 -23.70 -36.19
C ILE A 213 -4.78 -25.02 -35.79
N TYR A 214 -5.51 -25.61 -36.71
CA TYR A 214 -6.00 -26.96 -36.62
C TYR A 214 -5.08 -27.87 -37.45
N VAL A 215 -4.45 -28.85 -36.80
CA VAL A 215 -3.47 -29.74 -37.40
C VAL A 215 -3.91 -31.20 -37.28
N ARG A 216 -3.86 -31.92 -38.38
CA ARG A 216 -4.12 -33.35 -38.42
C ARG A 216 -2.83 -34.16 -38.29
N MET A 217 -2.81 -35.08 -37.29
CA MET A 217 -1.68 -35.96 -36.96
C MET A 217 -2.05 -37.37 -37.42
N GLN A 218 -1.23 -37.98 -38.30
CA GLN A 218 -1.55 -39.27 -38.87
C GLN A 218 -1.50 -40.39 -37.83
N ALA A 219 -2.60 -41.11 -37.65
CA ALA A 219 -2.67 -42.28 -36.75
C ALA A 219 -1.80 -43.41 -37.27
N ASN A 220 -1.04 -44.05 -36.39
CA ASN A 220 -0.30 -45.28 -36.75
C ASN A 220 -1.19 -46.52 -36.73
N LYS A 221 -0.66 -47.62 -37.23
CA LYS A 221 -1.41 -48.89 -37.36
C LYS A 221 -1.98 -49.40 -36.02
N ASP A 222 -1.24 -49.28 -34.93
CA ASP A 222 -1.69 -49.70 -33.60
C ASP A 222 -2.96 -48.95 -33.12
N LEU A 223 -3.06 -47.63 -33.41
CA LEU A 223 -4.26 -46.84 -33.17
C LEU A 223 -5.40 -47.29 -34.06
N LEU A 224 -5.14 -47.45 -35.36
CA LEU A 224 -6.14 -47.86 -36.33
C LEU A 224 -6.70 -49.28 -36.02
N ASP A 225 -5.83 -50.22 -35.68
CA ASP A 225 -6.21 -51.58 -35.26
C ASP A 225 -7.06 -51.52 -33.96
N LYS A 226 -6.71 -50.69 -33.02
CA LYS A 226 -7.43 -50.49 -31.74
C LYS A 226 -8.86 -50.04 -31.96
N ILE A 227 -9.06 -49.11 -32.88
CA ILE A 227 -10.41 -48.61 -33.23
C ILE A 227 -11.08 -49.49 -34.29
N GLY A 228 -10.40 -50.56 -34.83
CA GLY A 228 -10.90 -51.43 -35.86
C GLY A 228 -11.26 -50.69 -37.18
N PHE A 229 -10.30 -49.91 -37.67
CA PHE A 229 -10.42 -49.13 -38.89
C PHE A 229 -9.21 -49.36 -39.80
N ASN A 230 -9.43 -49.52 -41.10
CA ASN A 230 -8.39 -49.98 -42.02
C ASN A 230 -7.94 -48.95 -43.05
N GLU A 231 -8.49 -47.76 -43.00
CA GLU A 231 -8.08 -46.61 -43.84
C GLU A 231 -7.26 -45.60 -43.04
N ASP A 232 -6.60 -44.69 -43.74
CA ASP A 232 -5.89 -43.61 -43.08
C ASP A 232 -6.84 -42.75 -42.26
N ALA A 233 -6.47 -42.46 -41.00
CA ALA A 233 -7.17 -41.56 -40.14
C ALA A 233 -6.17 -40.64 -39.40
N TYR A 234 -6.65 -39.52 -38.93
CA TYR A 234 -5.83 -38.48 -38.29
C TYR A 234 -6.46 -38.00 -36.97
N VAL A 235 -5.64 -37.87 -35.94
CA VAL A 235 -6.05 -37.16 -34.71
C VAL A 235 -5.96 -35.67 -34.97
N LEU A 236 -7.05 -34.95 -34.74
CA LEU A 236 -7.12 -33.54 -34.96
C LEU A 236 -6.76 -32.78 -33.68
N ILE A 237 -5.68 -31.98 -33.69
CA ILE A 237 -5.29 -31.14 -32.61
C ILE A 237 -5.54 -29.66 -32.96
N TRP A 238 -5.61 -28.83 -31.91
CA TRP A 238 -5.67 -27.37 -32.01
C TRP A 238 -4.58 -26.77 -31.16
N THR A 239 -3.86 -25.75 -31.68
CA THR A 239 -2.82 -25.04 -30.94
C THR A 239 -2.73 -23.55 -31.34
N THR A 240 -2.34 -22.72 -30.38
CA THR A 240 -2.05 -21.29 -30.56
C THR A 240 -0.54 -21.00 -30.60
N THR A 241 0.29 -22.02 -30.42
CA THR A 241 1.75 -21.96 -30.37
C THR A 241 2.39 -22.90 -31.39
N PRO A 242 2.26 -22.69 -32.71
CA PRO A 242 2.82 -23.59 -33.73
C PRO A 242 4.31 -23.85 -33.55
N TRP A 243 5.06 -22.90 -33.03
CA TRP A 243 6.50 -23.02 -32.77
C TRP A 243 6.88 -24.11 -31.76
N THR A 244 5.92 -24.65 -30.97
CA THR A 244 6.16 -25.76 -30.02
C THR A 244 5.98 -27.11 -30.64
N LEU A 245 5.43 -27.23 -31.86
CA LEU A 245 5.24 -28.51 -32.58
C LEU A 245 6.53 -29.29 -32.74
N PRO A 246 7.73 -28.72 -32.99
CA PRO A 246 8.98 -29.51 -33.00
C PRO A 246 9.26 -30.27 -31.70
N ALA A 247 8.73 -29.79 -30.55
CA ALA A 247 8.85 -30.47 -29.27
C ALA A 247 7.73 -31.44 -28.96
N ASN A 248 6.74 -31.61 -29.86
CA ASN A 248 5.63 -32.54 -29.67
C ASN A 248 6.14 -33.98 -29.47
N VAL A 249 5.67 -34.66 -28.41
CA VAL A 249 5.98 -36.04 -28.05
C VAL A 249 4.74 -36.87 -27.74
N ALA A 250 3.58 -36.18 -27.50
CA ALA A 250 2.33 -36.87 -27.22
C ALA A 250 1.12 -36.01 -27.66
N ILE A 251 -0.03 -36.68 -27.74
CA ILE A 251 -1.34 -36.02 -27.74
C ILE A 251 -2.08 -36.53 -26.51
N CYS A 252 -2.56 -35.58 -25.69
CA CYS A 252 -3.28 -35.86 -24.48
C CYS A 252 -4.79 -35.84 -24.73
N LEU A 253 -5.48 -36.89 -24.29
CA LEU A 253 -6.94 -37.05 -24.33
C LEU A 253 -7.50 -37.06 -22.90
N ASN A 254 -8.80 -36.78 -22.74
CA ASN A 254 -9.49 -37.02 -21.48
C ASN A 254 -10.04 -38.47 -21.44
N ALA A 255 -9.72 -39.19 -20.38
CA ALA A 255 -10.12 -40.59 -20.21
C ALA A 255 -11.63 -40.85 -20.34
N ASN A 256 -12.43 -39.87 -19.88
CA ASN A 256 -13.87 -39.98 -19.74
C ASN A 256 -14.66 -39.44 -20.94
N PHE A 257 -14.02 -38.67 -21.83
CA PHE A 257 -14.69 -38.08 -23.00
C PHE A 257 -14.96 -39.15 -24.05
N ASP A 258 -16.04 -38.92 -24.79
CA ASP A 258 -16.36 -39.66 -26.00
C ASP A 258 -15.66 -39.03 -27.19
N TYR A 259 -14.89 -39.82 -27.94
CA TYR A 259 -14.20 -39.43 -29.16
C TYR A 259 -14.87 -40.09 -30.32
N GLY A 260 -14.97 -39.38 -31.45
CA GLY A 260 -15.54 -39.88 -32.69
C GLY A 260 -14.51 -39.94 -33.80
N LEU A 261 -14.58 -41.01 -34.62
CA LEU A 261 -13.97 -41.08 -35.93
C LEU A 261 -15.01 -40.57 -36.95
N TYR A 262 -14.70 -39.48 -37.59
CA TYR A 262 -15.60 -38.86 -38.57
C TYR A 262 -15.03 -38.92 -39.98
N LYS A 263 -15.85 -39.36 -40.92
CA LYS A 263 -15.56 -39.23 -42.34
C LYS A 263 -15.90 -37.83 -42.81
N THR A 264 -14.95 -37.13 -43.40
CA THR A 264 -15.11 -35.80 -43.91
C THR A 264 -14.51 -35.64 -45.29
N GLU A 265 -14.79 -34.56 -45.98
CA GLU A 265 -14.20 -34.20 -47.27
C GLU A 265 -12.67 -33.90 -47.15
N LYS A 266 -12.17 -33.66 -45.92
CA LYS A 266 -10.74 -33.40 -45.62
C LYS A 266 -10.04 -34.63 -45.03
N GLY A 267 -10.64 -35.83 -45.07
CA GLY A 267 -10.13 -37.09 -44.55
C GLY A 267 -10.88 -37.61 -43.33
N ASN A 268 -10.44 -38.74 -42.80
CA ASN A 268 -11.01 -39.34 -41.59
C ASN A 268 -10.37 -38.70 -40.36
N LEU A 269 -11.17 -38.02 -39.53
CA LEU A 269 -10.68 -37.22 -38.39
C LEU A 269 -11.17 -37.78 -37.06
N ILE A 270 -10.27 -37.84 -36.07
CA ILE A 270 -10.53 -38.25 -34.68
C ILE A 270 -10.48 -37.01 -33.78
N LEU A 271 -11.57 -36.73 -33.06
CA LEU A 271 -11.67 -35.63 -32.09
C LEU A 271 -12.80 -35.92 -31.08
N ALA A 272 -12.86 -35.13 -30.00
CA ALA A 272 -13.92 -35.27 -29.01
C ALA A 272 -15.30 -34.97 -29.64
N LYS A 273 -16.27 -35.82 -29.31
CA LYS A 273 -17.62 -35.77 -29.88
C LYS A 273 -18.33 -34.46 -29.58
N ASP A 274 -18.23 -34.00 -28.36
CA ASP A 274 -18.90 -32.75 -27.92
C ASP A 274 -18.35 -31.51 -28.62
N LEU A 275 -17.11 -31.58 -29.13
CA LEU A 275 -16.44 -30.45 -29.82
C LEU A 275 -16.48 -30.60 -31.35
N ALA A 276 -16.98 -31.70 -31.88
CA ALA A 276 -16.91 -32.00 -33.31
C ALA A 276 -17.65 -30.96 -34.17
N GLU A 277 -18.88 -30.63 -33.81
CA GLU A 277 -19.68 -29.64 -34.58
C GLU A 277 -19.03 -28.26 -34.61
N SER A 278 -18.53 -27.78 -33.46
CA SER A 278 -17.86 -26.47 -33.36
C SER A 278 -16.55 -26.47 -34.14
N ALA A 279 -15.70 -27.51 -33.97
CA ALA A 279 -14.44 -27.63 -34.67
C ALA A 279 -14.65 -27.73 -36.21
N PHE A 280 -15.60 -28.52 -36.68
CA PHE A 280 -15.89 -28.66 -38.10
C PHE A 280 -16.44 -27.37 -38.72
N LYS A 281 -17.30 -26.66 -38.00
CA LYS A 281 -17.77 -25.32 -38.40
C LYS A 281 -16.59 -24.35 -38.54
N ASP A 282 -15.68 -24.30 -37.55
CA ASP A 282 -14.49 -23.45 -37.59
C ASP A 282 -13.59 -23.76 -38.77
N ILE A 283 -13.37 -25.04 -39.06
CA ILE A 283 -12.54 -25.55 -40.15
C ILE A 283 -13.21 -25.36 -41.52
N GLY A 284 -14.53 -25.16 -41.55
CA GLY A 284 -15.32 -25.06 -42.76
C GLY A 284 -15.63 -26.40 -43.40
N ILE A 285 -15.84 -27.46 -42.61
CA ILE A 285 -16.32 -28.78 -43.02
C ILE A 285 -17.84 -28.77 -42.89
N GLY A 286 -18.55 -28.85 -44.01
CA GLY A 286 -20.01 -28.81 -44.05
C GLY A 286 -20.68 -30.17 -43.93
N ASN A 287 -20.04 -31.23 -44.41
CA ASN A 287 -20.56 -32.60 -44.38
C ASN A 287 -19.59 -33.53 -43.64
N PHE A 288 -20.09 -34.20 -42.62
CA PHE A 288 -19.34 -35.17 -41.86
C PHE A 288 -20.24 -36.30 -41.36
N GLU A 289 -19.69 -37.49 -41.27
CA GLU A 289 -20.38 -38.71 -40.84
C GLU A 289 -19.60 -39.36 -39.69
N LEU A 290 -20.26 -39.59 -38.55
CA LEU A 290 -19.69 -40.35 -37.45
C LEU A 290 -19.62 -41.85 -37.84
N ILE A 291 -18.41 -42.36 -38.01
CA ILE A 291 -18.18 -43.75 -38.37
C ILE A 291 -18.15 -44.64 -37.12
N LYS A 292 -17.46 -44.16 -36.09
CA LYS A 292 -17.23 -44.93 -34.85
C LYS A 292 -17.06 -44.00 -33.66
N GLU A 293 -17.46 -44.50 -32.49
CA GLU A 293 -17.34 -43.81 -31.21
C GLU A 293 -16.55 -44.71 -30.22
N PHE A 294 -15.71 -44.11 -29.40
CA PHE A 294 -14.88 -44.79 -28.39
C PHE A 294 -14.53 -43.81 -27.26
N LYS A 295 -14.15 -44.32 -26.08
CA LYS A 295 -13.68 -43.50 -24.96
C LYS A 295 -12.20 -43.10 -25.14
N GLY A 296 -11.81 -41.95 -24.63
CA GLY A 296 -10.42 -41.51 -24.66
C GLY A 296 -9.46 -42.54 -24.04
N LYS A 297 -9.87 -43.20 -22.94
CA LYS A 297 -9.10 -44.29 -22.30
C LYS A 297 -8.84 -45.49 -23.21
N ASP A 298 -9.66 -45.71 -24.20
CA ASP A 298 -9.49 -46.83 -25.12
C ASP A 298 -8.31 -46.62 -26.08
N LEU A 299 -7.86 -45.37 -26.27
CA LEU A 299 -6.74 -45.02 -27.14
C LEU A 299 -5.41 -44.89 -26.41
N GLU A 300 -5.39 -45.00 -25.07
CA GLU A 300 -4.17 -44.90 -24.28
C GLU A 300 -3.07 -45.85 -24.78
N TYR A 301 -1.84 -45.31 -24.83
CA TYR A 301 -0.61 -45.99 -25.33
C TYR A 301 -0.61 -46.33 -26.83
N THR A 302 -1.59 -45.88 -27.62
CA THR A 302 -1.49 -45.96 -29.08
C THR A 302 -0.62 -44.80 -29.61
N THR A 303 -0.25 -44.88 -30.91
CA THR A 303 0.73 -43.94 -31.45
C THR A 303 0.26 -43.22 -32.70
N TYR A 304 0.93 -42.11 -33.02
CA TYR A 304 0.73 -41.33 -34.23
C TYR A 304 2.08 -40.87 -34.79
N LYS A 305 2.11 -40.49 -36.06
CA LYS A 305 3.30 -39.98 -36.75
C LYS A 305 3.40 -38.45 -36.60
N HIS A 306 4.58 -37.97 -36.21
CA HIS A 306 4.85 -36.54 -36.19
C HIS A 306 4.80 -35.96 -37.61
N PRO A 307 4.23 -34.71 -37.83
CA PRO A 307 3.95 -34.23 -39.19
C PRO A 307 5.18 -33.83 -40.02
N PHE A 308 6.34 -33.61 -39.41
CA PHE A 308 7.56 -33.22 -40.14
C PHE A 308 8.87 -33.75 -39.54
N LEU A 309 8.85 -34.39 -38.38
CA LEU A 309 10.03 -35.03 -37.81
C LEU A 309 9.87 -36.56 -37.87
N GLU A 310 10.99 -37.29 -37.99
CA GLU A 310 11.01 -38.76 -37.87
C GLU A 310 10.84 -39.19 -36.42
N ARG A 311 9.65 -38.90 -35.86
CA ARG A 311 9.27 -39.18 -34.48
C ARG A 311 7.88 -39.78 -34.44
N THR A 312 7.70 -40.75 -33.56
CA THR A 312 6.40 -41.33 -33.20
C THR A 312 5.95 -40.69 -31.86
N GLY A 313 4.76 -40.12 -31.84
CA GLY A 313 4.16 -39.58 -30.62
C GLY A 313 3.19 -40.56 -29.97
N LEU A 314 2.99 -40.47 -28.68
CA LEU A 314 2.15 -41.33 -27.86
C LEU A 314 0.78 -40.68 -27.60
N ILE A 315 -0.30 -41.42 -27.61
CA ILE A 315 -1.57 -41.01 -27.04
C ILE A 315 -1.55 -41.29 -25.55
N ILE A 316 -1.79 -40.23 -24.76
CA ILE A 316 -1.78 -40.23 -23.29
C ILE A 316 -3.09 -39.67 -22.74
N LEU A 317 -3.29 -39.79 -21.43
CA LEU A 317 -4.49 -39.33 -20.75
C LEU A 317 -4.13 -38.21 -19.72
N GLY A 318 -5.01 -37.19 -19.61
CA GLY A 318 -4.84 -36.12 -18.63
C GLY A 318 -6.16 -35.41 -18.34
N ASP A 319 -6.36 -35.08 -17.07
CA ASP A 319 -7.58 -34.39 -16.59
C ASP A 319 -7.64 -32.90 -16.97
N HIS A 320 -6.51 -32.32 -17.40
CA HIS A 320 -6.44 -30.91 -17.88
C HIS A 320 -7.08 -30.73 -19.28
N VAL A 321 -7.39 -31.81 -19.99
CA VAL A 321 -8.11 -31.74 -21.27
C VAL A 321 -9.58 -31.47 -20.99
N THR A 322 -10.04 -30.27 -21.42
CA THR A 322 -11.42 -29.80 -21.24
C THR A 322 -12.23 -29.82 -22.53
N ALA A 323 -13.54 -29.65 -22.42
CA ALA A 323 -14.45 -29.57 -23.56
C ALA A 323 -14.89 -28.12 -23.88
N ASP A 324 -14.13 -27.10 -23.44
CA ASP A 324 -14.50 -25.69 -23.59
C ASP A 324 -14.13 -25.12 -24.96
N ALA A 325 -13.05 -25.64 -25.57
CA ALA A 325 -12.55 -25.21 -26.88
C ALA A 325 -11.65 -26.23 -27.55
N GLY A 326 -11.39 -26.02 -28.84
CA GLY A 326 -10.47 -26.83 -29.63
C GLY A 326 -11.07 -28.15 -30.12
N THR A 327 -10.35 -29.26 -29.86
CA THR A 327 -10.72 -30.60 -30.42
C THR A 327 -10.83 -31.70 -29.35
N GLY A 328 -10.54 -31.37 -28.08
CA GLY A 328 -10.43 -32.38 -27.02
C GLY A 328 -9.20 -33.32 -27.15
N ALA A 329 -8.30 -33.02 -28.08
CA ALA A 329 -7.01 -33.67 -28.27
C ALA A 329 -5.92 -32.58 -28.19
N VAL A 330 -5.15 -32.61 -27.10
CA VAL A 330 -4.17 -31.54 -26.78
C VAL A 330 -2.78 -31.96 -27.22
N HIS A 331 -2.17 -31.16 -28.09
CA HIS A 331 -0.75 -31.25 -28.41
C HIS A 331 0.08 -31.11 -27.15
N THR A 332 0.91 -32.11 -26.82
CA THR A 332 1.70 -32.15 -25.59
C THR A 332 3.19 -32.06 -25.88
N ALA A 333 3.82 -31.05 -25.30
CA ALA A 333 5.25 -30.75 -25.34
C ALA A 333 5.77 -30.44 -23.92
N PRO A 334 6.24 -31.44 -23.16
CA PRO A 334 6.66 -31.27 -21.74
C PRO A 334 7.70 -30.18 -21.48
N GLY A 335 8.45 -29.77 -22.51
CA GLY A 335 9.43 -28.68 -22.43
C GLY A 335 8.82 -27.28 -22.55
N HIS A 336 7.52 -27.16 -22.87
CA HIS A 336 6.88 -25.87 -23.19
C HIS A 336 5.52 -25.63 -22.52
N GLY A 337 5.13 -26.47 -21.55
CA GLY A 337 3.91 -26.32 -20.78
C GLY A 337 4.03 -26.96 -19.40
N GLN A 338 3.45 -26.33 -18.37
CA GLN A 338 3.48 -26.89 -17.00
C GLN A 338 2.61 -28.15 -16.89
N GLU A 339 1.38 -28.09 -17.43
CA GLU A 339 0.48 -29.24 -17.43
C GLU A 339 1.07 -30.39 -18.29
N ASP A 340 1.64 -30.07 -19.46
CA ASP A 340 2.34 -31.02 -20.31
C ASP A 340 3.52 -31.69 -19.60
N TYR A 341 4.25 -30.92 -18.79
CA TYR A 341 5.36 -31.44 -18.01
C TYR A 341 4.90 -32.40 -16.92
N VAL A 342 3.85 -32.06 -16.19
CA VAL A 342 3.31 -32.92 -15.11
C VAL A 342 2.79 -34.21 -15.66
N VAL A 343 1.96 -34.19 -16.73
CA VAL A 343 1.46 -35.40 -17.35
C VAL A 343 2.60 -36.19 -18.05
N GLY A 344 3.55 -35.44 -18.63
CA GLY A 344 4.73 -36.03 -19.26
C GLY A 344 5.60 -36.85 -18.29
N LEU A 345 5.77 -36.39 -17.06
CA LEU A 345 6.47 -37.14 -16.00
C LEU A 345 5.76 -38.43 -15.63
N ALA A 346 4.42 -38.42 -15.54
CA ALA A 346 3.63 -39.61 -15.24
C ALA A 346 3.81 -40.71 -16.32
N TYR A 347 3.90 -40.29 -17.58
CA TYR A 347 4.14 -41.22 -18.74
C TYR A 347 5.62 -41.37 -19.09
N LYS A 348 6.56 -40.80 -18.32
CA LYS A 348 8.01 -40.84 -18.58
C LYS A 348 8.38 -40.35 -19.99
N LEU A 349 7.70 -39.30 -20.46
CA LEU A 349 7.99 -38.66 -21.74
C LEU A 349 9.29 -37.85 -21.66
N PRO A 350 10.01 -37.75 -22.79
CA PRO A 350 11.21 -36.88 -22.83
C PRO A 350 10.81 -35.42 -22.73
N VAL A 351 11.58 -34.62 -21.95
CA VAL A 351 11.44 -33.17 -21.85
C VAL A 351 12.31 -32.55 -22.92
N ILE A 352 11.72 -32.27 -24.08
CA ILE A 352 12.40 -31.69 -25.25
C ILE A 352 12.07 -30.20 -25.29
N SER A 353 13.11 -29.36 -25.43
CA SER A 353 12.95 -27.89 -25.52
C SER A 353 13.90 -27.37 -26.60
N PRO A 354 13.53 -27.53 -27.89
CA PRO A 354 14.39 -27.20 -29.04
C PRO A 354 14.47 -25.68 -29.31
N ILE A 355 14.74 -24.91 -28.27
CA ILE A 355 14.84 -23.43 -28.33
C ILE A 355 15.96 -22.94 -27.43
N ASP A 356 16.77 -22.01 -27.89
CA ASP A 356 17.88 -21.42 -27.14
C ASP A 356 17.41 -20.28 -26.19
N HIS A 357 18.37 -19.66 -25.49
CA HIS A 357 18.11 -18.57 -24.56
C HIS A 357 17.59 -17.27 -25.21
N ARG A 358 17.80 -17.08 -26.50
CA ARG A 358 17.31 -15.94 -27.28
C ARG A 358 15.97 -16.19 -27.96
N GLY A 359 15.40 -17.38 -27.77
CA GLY A 359 14.15 -17.78 -28.40
C GLY A 359 14.30 -18.22 -29.84
N CYS A 360 15.50 -18.68 -30.25
CA CYS A 360 15.77 -19.24 -31.56
C CYS A 360 15.69 -20.78 -31.51
N LEU A 361 15.04 -21.39 -32.48
CA LEU A 361 14.96 -22.84 -32.58
C LEU A 361 16.35 -23.47 -32.82
N THR A 362 16.64 -24.56 -32.12
CA THR A 362 17.90 -25.31 -32.19
C THR A 362 17.88 -26.39 -33.26
N GLU A 363 18.97 -27.15 -33.41
CA GLU A 363 19.04 -28.29 -34.32
C GLU A 363 17.99 -29.38 -34.07
N GLU A 364 17.57 -29.54 -32.81
CA GLU A 364 16.53 -30.51 -32.42
C GLU A 364 15.15 -30.19 -33.00
N ALA A 365 14.93 -28.94 -33.45
CA ALA A 365 13.70 -28.54 -34.17
C ALA A 365 13.67 -29.02 -35.62
N GLY A 366 14.78 -29.59 -36.13
CA GLY A 366 14.98 -30.01 -37.51
C GLY A 366 15.58 -28.91 -38.40
N ASP A 367 16.26 -29.32 -39.47
CA ASP A 367 16.99 -28.45 -40.37
C ASP A 367 16.12 -27.36 -41.02
N LEU A 368 14.81 -27.62 -41.16
CA LEU A 368 13.84 -26.70 -41.77
C LEU A 368 13.61 -25.43 -40.96
N PHE A 369 13.74 -25.51 -39.63
CA PHE A 369 13.33 -24.44 -38.73
C PHE A 369 14.46 -23.96 -37.83
N LYS A 370 15.61 -24.61 -37.83
CA LYS A 370 16.81 -24.24 -37.08
C LYS A 370 17.18 -22.76 -37.29
N GLY A 371 17.46 -22.03 -36.21
CA GLY A 371 17.93 -20.68 -36.20
C GLY A 371 16.82 -19.62 -36.33
N LEU A 372 15.58 -20.00 -36.61
CA LEU A 372 14.46 -19.07 -36.64
C LEU A 372 14.06 -18.65 -35.21
N VAL A 373 13.76 -17.39 -35.00
CA VAL A 373 13.14 -16.89 -33.77
C VAL A 373 11.73 -17.48 -33.69
N TYR A 374 11.25 -17.83 -32.48
CA TYR A 374 9.95 -18.48 -32.26
C TYR A 374 8.76 -17.81 -32.97
N SER A 375 8.76 -16.49 -33.08
CA SER A 375 7.72 -15.75 -33.78
C SER A 375 7.79 -15.89 -35.30
N GLU A 376 8.99 -16.03 -35.85
CA GLU A 376 9.21 -16.32 -37.28
C GLU A 376 8.96 -17.81 -37.58
N ALA A 377 9.33 -18.68 -36.64
CA ALA A 377 9.08 -20.12 -36.75
C ALA A 377 7.58 -20.43 -36.84
N ASN A 378 6.70 -19.70 -36.17
CA ASN A 378 5.25 -19.82 -36.33
C ASN A 378 4.84 -19.75 -37.82
N LYS A 379 5.33 -18.74 -38.55
CA LYS A 379 5.00 -18.57 -39.98
C LYS A 379 5.57 -19.71 -40.84
N ALA A 380 6.84 -20.03 -40.64
CA ALA A 380 7.50 -21.08 -41.40
C ALA A 380 6.85 -22.45 -41.20
N ILE A 381 6.47 -22.79 -39.97
CA ILE A 381 5.78 -24.07 -39.65
C ILE A 381 4.38 -24.07 -40.26
N ILE A 382 3.64 -22.98 -40.18
CA ILE A 382 2.31 -22.88 -40.80
C ILE A 382 2.41 -23.04 -42.31
N GLU A 383 3.36 -22.38 -42.98
CA GLU A 383 3.59 -22.51 -44.42
C GLU A 383 3.94 -23.96 -44.82
N TYR A 384 4.83 -24.59 -44.08
CA TYR A 384 5.23 -25.97 -44.32
C TYR A 384 4.06 -26.94 -44.18
N LEU A 385 3.33 -26.88 -43.06
CA LEU A 385 2.19 -27.77 -42.79
C LEU A 385 1.00 -27.52 -43.71
N THR A 386 0.85 -26.32 -44.23
CA THR A 386 -0.13 -25.97 -45.26
C THR A 386 0.24 -26.66 -46.60
N LYS A 387 1.52 -26.51 -46.98
CA LYS A 387 2.03 -27.15 -48.21
C LYS A 387 1.96 -28.64 -48.18
N THR A 388 2.18 -29.28 -47.02
CA THR A 388 2.10 -30.74 -46.83
C THR A 388 0.69 -31.25 -46.53
N GLY A 389 -0.27 -30.35 -46.44
CA GLY A 389 -1.68 -30.69 -46.23
C GLY A 389 -2.05 -31.11 -44.82
N HIS A 390 -1.23 -30.83 -43.82
CA HIS A 390 -1.50 -31.15 -42.42
C HIS A 390 -2.37 -30.10 -41.72
N ILE A 391 -2.35 -28.84 -42.16
CA ILE A 391 -3.22 -27.78 -41.62
C ILE A 391 -4.59 -27.82 -42.32
N LEU A 392 -5.65 -27.81 -41.53
CA LEU A 392 -7.02 -27.74 -42.00
C LEU A 392 -7.57 -26.31 -41.92
N LYS A 393 -7.09 -25.50 -41.00
CA LYS A 393 -7.49 -24.11 -40.80
C LYS A 393 -6.39 -23.31 -40.09
N THR A 394 -6.22 -22.07 -40.50
CA THR A 394 -5.42 -21.06 -39.78
C THR A 394 -6.30 -19.83 -39.54
N GLN A 395 -6.25 -19.27 -38.36
CA GLN A 395 -6.91 -18.03 -37.97
C GLN A 395 -6.07 -17.28 -36.93
N GLU A 396 -6.37 -16.01 -36.69
CA GLU A 396 -5.79 -15.25 -35.60
C GLU A 396 -6.77 -15.17 -34.43
N ILE A 397 -6.25 -15.28 -33.21
CA ILE A 397 -7.04 -15.09 -31.98
C ILE A 397 -6.33 -14.09 -31.07
N THR A 398 -7.12 -13.22 -30.42
CA THR A 398 -6.63 -12.32 -29.39
C THR A 398 -7.03 -12.86 -28.03
N HIS A 399 -6.05 -13.03 -27.19
CA HIS A 399 -6.25 -13.60 -25.85
C HIS A 399 -5.28 -12.98 -24.84
N SER A 400 -5.56 -13.14 -23.55
CA SER A 400 -4.67 -12.73 -22.46
C SER A 400 -3.41 -13.59 -22.48
N TYR A 401 -2.23 -12.98 -22.59
CA TYR A 401 -0.95 -13.67 -22.74
C TYR A 401 0.09 -13.12 -21.74
N PRO A 402 0.94 -13.98 -21.15
CA PRO A 402 1.96 -13.55 -20.21
C PRO A 402 3.10 -12.76 -20.90
N HIS A 403 3.45 -11.63 -20.31
CA HIS A 403 4.53 -10.75 -20.73
C HIS A 403 5.50 -10.52 -19.58
N ASP A 404 6.75 -10.31 -19.92
CA ASP A 404 7.78 -9.85 -18.99
C ASP A 404 7.42 -8.46 -18.44
N TRP A 405 7.36 -8.34 -17.14
CA TRP A 405 6.95 -7.11 -16.43
C TRP A 405 7.81 -5.87 -16.71
N ARG A 406 9.06 -6.06 -17.19
CA ARG A 406 10.01 -4.98 -17.47
C ARG A 406 10.15 -4.67 -18.96
N SER A 407 10.39 -5.68 -19.77
CA SER A 407 10.51 -5.50 -21.23
C SER A 407 9.16 -5.29 -21.91
N LYS A 408 8.06 -5.71 -21.27
CA LYS A 408 6.70 -5.71 -21.83
C LYS A 408 6.57 -6.57 -23.09
N THR A 409 7.47 -7.52 -23.28
CA THR A 409 7.45 -8.47 -24.40
C THR A 409 6.84 -9.80 -24.01
N PRO A 410 6.20 -10.52 -24.94
CA PRO A 410 5.70 -11.86 -24.68
C PRO A 410 6.78 -12.78 -24.13
N VAL A 411 6.43 -13.61 -23.15
CA VAL A 411 7.30 -14.67 -22.63
C VAL A 411 6.97 -16.00 -23.27
N ILE A 412 7.89 -16.94 -23.20
CA ILE A 412 7.69 -18.34 -23.62
C ILE A 412 7.86 -19.27 -22.43
N PHE A 413 7.30 -20.49 -22.49
CA PHE A 413 7.71 -21.57 -21.61
C PHE A 413 8.90 -22.30 -22.21
N ARG A 414 9.97 -22.48 -21.42
CA ARG A 414 11.20 -23.14 -21.84
C ARG A 414 11.70 -24.03 -20.70
N ALA A 415 11.81 -25.34 -20.95
CA ALA A 415 12.49 -26.21 -20.00
C ALA A 415 13.99 -25.91 -20.00
N THR A 416 14.51 -25.63 -18.83
CA THR A 416 15.92 -25.37 -18.58
C THR A 416 16.26 -25.74 -17.14
N GLU A 417 17.52 -26.12 -16.91
CA GLU A 417 17.96 -26.39 -15.53
C GLU A 417 17.96 -25.10 -14.72
N GLN A 418 17.20 -25.09 -13.62
CA GLN A 418 17.05 -23.95 -12.73
C GLN A 418 17.09 -24.42 -11.28
N TRP A 419 17.28 -23.46 -10.37
CA TRP A 419 17.16 -23.66 -8.94
C TRP A 419 15.76 -23.26 -8.47
N PHE A 420 15.17 -24.12 -7.64
CA PHE A 420 13.79 -23.97 -7.16
C PHE A 420 13.68 -24.10 -5.65
N ILE A 421 12.72 -23.36 -5.06
CA ILE A 421 12.16 -23.70 -3.75
C ILE A 421 10.93 -24.58 -3.98
N ARG A 422 10.95 -25.77 -3.36
CA ARG A 422 9.95 -26.82 -3.52
C ARG A 422 8.65 -26.46 -2.84
N MET A 423 7.58 -26.38 -3.63
CA MET A 423 6.21 -26.26 -3.16
C MET A 423 5.42 -27.55 -3.40
N GLU A 424 5.79 -28.31 -4.42
CA GLU A 424 5.14 -29.56 -4.83
C GLU A 424 5.89 -30.77 -4.28
N GLY A 425 5.14 -31.78 -3.79
CA GLY A 425 5.73 -33.00 -3.25
C GLY A 425 6.49 -32.84 -1.93
N GLY A 426 6.33 -31.69 -1.25
CA GLY A 426 6.88 -31.38 0.06
C GLY A 426 5.81 -30.85 1.03
N ASP A 427 6.20 -30.55 2.28
CA ASP A 427 5.31 -30.08 3.34
C ASP A 427 5.31 -28.55 3.53
N LEU A 428 6.10 -27.80 2.76
CA LEU A 428 6.27 -26.36 2.91
C LEU A 428 4.95 -25.60 2.71
N ARG A 429 4.17 -25.97 1.68
CA ARG A 429 2.84 -25.39 1.42
C ARG A 429 1.91 -25.53 2.63
N GLU A 430 1.79 -26.74 3.15
CA GLU A 430 0.93 -27.03 4.29
C GLU A 430 1.38 -26.30 5.56
N LYS A 431 2.69 -26.27 5.84
CA LYS A 431 3.27 -25.52 6.94
C LYS A 431 2.96 -24.02 6.81
N THR A 432 3.13 -23.46 5.62
CA THR A 432 2.88 -22.03 5.38
C THR A 432 1.41 -21.67 5.56
N LEU A 433 0.48 -22.49 5.06
CA LEU A 433 -0.96 -22.28 5.27
C LEU A 433 -1.32 -22.28 6.77
N LYS A 434 -0.77 -23.21 7.57
CA LYS A 434 -0.95 -23.21 9.04
C LYS A 434 -0.38 -21.97 9.73
N VAL A 435 0.70 -21.40 9.21
CA VAL A 435 1.29 -20.17 9.74
C VAL A 435 0.42 -18.95 9.39
N ILE A 436 -0.14 -18.89 8.17
CA ILE A 436 -1.08 -17.84 7.73
C ILE A 436 -2.25 -17.72 8.71
N ASP A 437 -2.75 -18.83 9.26
CA ASP A 437 -3.86 -18.83 10.22
C ASP A 437 -3.60 -18.04 11.51
N LYS A 438 -2.34 -17.87 11.88
CA LYS A 438 -1.90 -17.19 13.11
C LYS A 438 -1.59 -15.70 12.91
N ILE A 439 -1.57 -15.22 11.67
CA ILE A 439 -1.22 -13.84 11.33
C ILE A 439 -2.48 -12.98 11.36
N ASN A 440 -2.36 -11.77 11.93
CA ASN A 440 -3.41 -10.77 11.91
C ASN A 440 -3.34 -9.94 10.62
N PHE A 441 -4.35 -10.09 9.74
CA PHE A 441 -4.45 -9.34 8.49
C PHE A 441 -5.45 -8.17 8.63
N ILE A 442 -5.02 -6.99 8.22
CA ILE A 442 -5.80 -5.75 8.23
C ILE A 442 -5.75 -5.15 6.81
N PRO A 443 -6.86 -5.13 6.06
CA PRO A 443 -8.14 -5.78 6.32
C PRO A 443 -8.08 -7.32 6.33
N SER A 444 -9.09 -7.95 6.92
CA SER A 444 -9.16 -9.41 7.09
C SER A 444 -9.18 -10.21 5.77
N TRP A 445 -9.63 -9.62 4.66
CA TRP A 445 -9.61 -10.27 3.35
C TRP A 445 -8.19 -10.65 2.86
N GLY A 446 -7.16 -9.96 3.38
CA GLY A 446 -5.77 -10.26 3.08
C GLY A 446 -5.37 -11.70 3.38
N LYS A 447 -5.98 -12.30 4.43
CA LYS A 447 -5.77 -13.71 4.79
C LYS A 447 -6.21 -14.66 3.66
N ASN A 448 -7.42 -14.48 3.14
CA ASN A 448 -7.94 -15.33 2.07
C ASN A 448 -7.12 -15.13 0.79
N ARG A 449 -6.73 -13.89 0.49
CA ARG A 449 -5.95 -13.59 -0.72
C ARG A 449 -4.58 -14.26 -0.72
N ILE A 450 -3.82 -14.17 0.35
CA ILE A 450 -2.50 -14.83 0.44
C ILE A 450 -2.63 -16.34 0.54
N GLY A 451 -3.68 -16.83 1.23
CA GLY A 451 -3.98 -18.26 1.34
C GLY A 451 -4.25 -18.91 -0.02
N SER A 452 -5.17 -18.33 -0.80
CA SER A 452 -5.48 -18.86 -2.16
C SER A 452 -4.27 -18.84 -3.10
N MET A 453 -3.44 -17.78 -3.02
CA MET A 453 -2.19 -17.73 -3.78
C MET A 453 -1.20 -18.82 -3.34
N MET A 454 -1.17 -19.16 -2.06
CA MET A 454 -0.30 -20.20 -1.51
C MET A 454 -0.77 -21.62 -1.91
N GLU A 455 -2.08 -21.85 -1.93
CA GLU A 455 -2.67 -23.13 -2.30
C GLU A 455 -2.28 -23.58 -3.72
N THR A 456 -2.19 -22.64 -4.64
CA THR A 456 -1.94 -22.91 -6.07
C THR A 456 -0.52 -22.60 -6.52
N ARG A 457 0.35 -22.09 -5.64
CA ARG A 457 1.69 -21.65 -6.01
C ARG A 457 2.54 -22.84 -6.53
N PRO A 458 3.10 -22.75 -7.74
CA PRO A 458 4.08 -23.75 -8.22
C PRO A 458 5.42 -23.59 -7.49
N ASP A 459 6.36 -24.52 -7.76
CA ASP A 459 7.73 -24.39 -7.29
C ASP A 459 8.31 -23.02 -7.69
N TRP A 460 8.96 -22.36 -6.75
CA TRP A 460 9.49 -21.01 -6.99
C TRP A 460 10.87 -21.09 -7.64
N CYS A 461 10.99 -20.72 -8.91
CA CYS A 461 12.26 -20.57 -9.61
C CYS A 461 13.05 -19.38 -9.05
N ILE A 462 14.14 -19.68 -8.34
CA ILE A 462 14.97 -18.67 -7.67
C ILE A 462 16.24 -18.28 -8.42
N SER A 463 16.57 -18.92 -9.54
CA SER A 463 17.77 -18.62 -10.33
C SER A 463 17.47 -17.65 -11.48
N ARG A 464 18.41 -16.73 -11.73
CA ARG A 464 18.36 -15.75 -12.82
C ARG A 464 19.68 -15.73 -13.56
N GLN A 465 19.62 -15.71 -14.90
CA GLN A 465 20.77 -15.65 -15.82
C GLN A 465 21.22 -14.21 -16.01
N ARG A 466 21.51 -13.53 -14.90
CA ARG A 466 21.91 -12.12 -14.84
C ARG A 466 23.19 -11.96 -14.02
N VAL A 467 23.81 -10.77 -14.07
CA VAL A 467 25.06 -10.52 -13.36
C VAL A 467 24.91 -9.65 -12.11
N TRP A 468 23.83 -8.86 -12.00
CA TRP A 468 23.61 -7.95 -10.89
C TRP A 468 22.63 -8.51 -9.83
N GLY A 469 23.15 -9.19 -8.83
CA GLY A 469 22.43 -9.78 -7.71
C GLY A 469 23.35 -10.64 -6.86
N VAL A 470 22.78 -11.28 -5.84
CA VAL A 470 23.51 -12.19 -4.96
C VAL A 470 23.68 -13.55 -5.66
N PRO A 471 24.90 -14.07 -5.86
CA PRO A 471 25.15 -15.33 -6.52
C PRO A 471 24.62 -16.52 -5.71
N ILE A 472 24.22 -17.59 -6.41
CA ILE A 472 23.89 -18.85 -5.78
C ILE A 472 25.20 -19.55 -5.34
N PRO A 473 25.38 -19.88 -4.05
CA PRO A 473 26.68 -20.25 -3.50
C PRO A 473 27.00 -21.75 -3.69
N ILE A 474 26.89 -22.25 -4.92
CA ILE A 474 27.10 -23.66 -5.27
C ILE A 474 28.31 -23.82 -6.17
N PHE A 475 29.10 -24.87 -5.92
CA PHE A 475 30.19 -25.29 -6.79
C PHE A 475 29.85 -26.60 -7.50
N TYR A 476 30.61 -26.92 -8.54
CA TYR A 476 30.48 -28.14 -9.29
C TYR A 476 31.85 -28.73 -9.59
N ASN A 477 31.89 -30.03 -9.66
CA ASN A 477 32.94 -30.74 -10.36
C ASN A 477 32.70 -30.57 -11.88
N ASP A 478 33.58 -29.89 -12.58
CA ASP A 478 33.39 -29.54 -14.00
C ASP A 478 33.44 -30.76 -14.95
N GLU A 479 34.01 -31.89 -14.49
CA GLU A 479 34.10 -33.14 -15.26
C GLU A 479 32.86 -34.01 -15.10
N THR A 480 32.30 -34.11 -13.89
CA THR A 480 31.14 -34.93 -13.58
C THR A 480 29.82 -34.16 -13.55
N ASN A 481 29.88 -32.85 -13.53
CA ASN A 481 28.75 -31.93 -13.30
C ASN A 481 28.04 -32.14 -11.94
N GLU A 482 28.70 -32.80 -11.01
CA GLU A 482 28.18 -33.08 -9.67
C GLU A 482 28.22 -31.82 -8.79
N GLU A 483 27.11 -31.53 -8.09
CA GLU A 483 26.96 -30.41 -7.18
C GLU A 483 27.79 -30.60 -5.91
N ILE A 484 28.48 -29.54 -5.50
CA ILE A 484 29.29 -29.52 -4.29
C ILE A 484 28.69 -28.47 -3.33
N PHE A 485 28.05 -28.96 -2.27
CA PHE A 485 27.55 -28.18 -1.16
C PHE A 485 28.00 -28.77 0.16
N HIS A 486 28.69 -27.98 0.98
CA HIS A 486 29.03 -28.26 2.35
C HIS A 486 28.85 -27.03 3.22
N LYS A 487 28.20 -27.19 4.37
CA LYS A 487 27.92 -26.07 5.27
C LYS A 487 29.14 -25.23 5.60
N GLU A 488 30.26 -25.86 5.90
CA GLU A 488 31.51 -25.13 6.27
C GLU A 488 32.07 -24.31 5.09
N ILE A 489 31.89 -24.79 3.84
CA ILE A 489 32.26 -24.03 2.66
C ILE A 489 31.33 -22.80 2.57
N LEU A 490 30.03 -22.99 2.74
CA LEU A 490 29.07 -21.89 2.76
C LEU A 490 29.38 -20.88 3.88
N ASP A 491 29.64 -21.36 5.12
CA ASP A 491 29.98 -20.48 6.25
C ASP A 491 31.21 -19.62 5.95
N ARG A 492 32.23 -20.20 5.28
CA ARG A 492 33.38 -19.44 4.80
C ARG A 492 33.00 -18.39 3.74
N ILE A 493 32.17 -18.76 2.78
CA ILE A 493 31.65 -17.83 1.74
C ILE A 493 30.90 -16.68 2.40
N CYS A 494 30.00 -16.96 3.34
CA CYS A 494 29.28 -15.96 4.12
C CYS A 494 30.24 -15.02 4.86
N GLY A 495 31.30 -15.53 5.43
CA GLY A 495 32.39 -14.75 6.05
C GLY A 495 33.06 -13.80 5.06
N LEU A 496 33.46 -14.31 3.90
CA LEU A 496 34.09 -13.51 2.84
C LEU A 496 33.12 -12.43 2.28
N VAL A 497 31.86 -12.79 2.07
CA VAL A 497 30.85 -11.83 1.59
C VAL A 497 30.56 -10.77 2.64
N ARG A 498 30.52 -11.11 3.93
CA ARG A 498 30.32 -10.14 5.02
C ARG A 498 31.44 -9.10 5.07
N GLU A 499 32.67 -9.48 4.71
CA GLU A 499 33.83 -8.58 4.70
C GLU A 499 33.95 -7.77 3.37
N HIS A 500 33.69 -8.41 2.23
CA HIS A 500 34.05 -7.87 0.91
C HIS A 500 32.85 -7.62 -0.02
N GLY A 501 31.64 -8.04 0.36
CA GLY A 501 30.46 -8.04 -0.50
C GLY A 501 30.46 -9.18 -1.52
N SER A 502 29.31 -9.39 -2.19
CA SER A 502 29.11 -10.51 -3.13
C SER A 502 29.94 -10.42 -4.42
N ASN A 503 30.58 -9.28 -4.69
CA ASN A 503 31.53 -9.15 -5.81
C ASN A 503 32.69 -10.14 -5.71
N ILE A 504 33.07 -10.55 -4.50
CA ILE A 504 34.16 -11.51 -4.27
C ILE A 504 33.89 -12.85 -4.95
N TRP A 505 32.61 -13.24 -5.13
CA TRP A 505 32.22 -14.45 -5.88
C TRP A 505 32.69 -14.39 -7.34
N VAL A 506 32.67 -13.21 -7.94
CA VAL A 506 33.13 -13.02 -9.34
C VAL A 506 34.64 -12.87 -9.41
N GLU A 507 35.24 -12.20 -8.43
CA GLU A 507 36.67 -11.84 -8.40
C GLU A 507 37.61 -13.04 -8.15
N LYS A 508 37.15 -13.99 -7.32
CA LYS A 508 38.00 -15.10 -6.83
C LYS A 508 37.70 -16.40 -7.57
N SER A 509 38.75 -17.28 -7.70
CA SER A 509 38.58 -18.63 -8.22
C SER A 509 37.81 -19.53 -7.23
N PRO A 510 37.25 -20.67 -7.66
CA PRO A 510 36.64 -21.65 -6.76
C PRO A 510 37.56 -22.06 -5.60
N GLU A 511 38.82 -22.30 -5.91
CA GLU A 511 39.82 -22.76 -4.94
C GLU A 511 40.12 -21.68 -3.90
N GLU A 512 40.24 -20.43 -4.31
CA GLU A 512 40.44 -19.29 -3.39
C GLU A 512 39.24 -19.09 -2.45
N LEU A 513 38.00 -19.24 -2.99
CA LEU A 513 36.78 -19.15 -2.22
C LEU A 513 36.63 -20.26 -1.21
N ILE A 514 36.88 -21.50 -1.59
CA ILE A 514 36.79 -22.68 -0.71
C ILE A 514 37.93 -22.68 0.31
N GLY A 515 39.13 -22.36 -0.14
CA GLY A 515 40.36 -22.35 0.68
C GLY A 515 40.98 -23.73 0.87
N GLU A 516 42.28 -23.74 1.01
CA GLU A 516 43.09 -24.97 1.03
C GLU A 516 42.66 -26.01 2.06
N GLU A 517 42.32 -25.59 3.28
CA GLU A 517 41.88 -26.47 4.36
C GLU A 517 40.62 -27.25 3.99
N LEU A 518 39.59 -26.57 3.47
CA LEU A 518 38.31 -27.21 3.08
C LEU A 518 38.43 -28.02 1.79
N LEU A 519 39.30 -27.59 0.85
CA LEU A 519 39.63 -28.39 -0.33
C LEU A 519 40.22 -29.75 0.04
N VAL A 520 41.11 -29.80 1.01
CA VAL A 520 41.70 -31.04 1.52
C VAL A 520 40.66 -31.87 2.28
N LYS A 521 39.94 -31.22 3.20
CA LYS A 521 38.94 -31.85 4.07
C LYS A 521 37.85 -32.59 3.27
N TYR A 522 37.40 -32.02 2.20
CA TYR A 522 36.30 -32.58 1.36
C TYR A 522 36.80 -33.30 0.10
N ASN A 523 38.11 -33.60 0.00
CA ASN A 523 38.72 -34.26 -1.15
C ASN A 523 38.47 -33.53 -2.50
N LEU A 524 38.42 -32.21 -2.49
CA LEU A 524 38.18 -31.38 -3.66
C LEU A 524 39.50 -30.92 -4.32
N LYS A 525 40.64 -31.11 -3.64
CA LYS A 525 41.95 -30.67 -4.11
C LYS A 525 42.37 -31.42 -5.37
N GLY A 526 42.66 -30.68 -6.44
CA GLY A 526 43.06 -31.23 -7.75
C GLY A 526 41.88 -31.54 -8.68
N LEU A 527 40.64 -31.39 -8.23
CA LEU A 527 39.49 -31.45 -9.11
C LEU A 527 39.36 -30.14 -9.90
N LYS A 528 38.84 -30.23 -11.12
CA LYS A 528 38.49 -29.04 -11.89
C LYS A 528 37.13 -28.54 -11.40
N LEU A 529 37.17 -27.43 -10.67
CA LEU A 529 35.99 -26.84 -10.05
C LEU A 529 35.45 -25.68 -10.86
N ARG A 530 34.12 -25.52 -10.91
CA ARG A 530 33.44 -24.34 -11.41
C ARG A 530 32.40 -23.82 -10.42
N LYS A 531 32.12 -22.53 -10.50
CA LYS A 531 31.10 -21.85 -9.68
C LYS A 531 29.76 -21.85 -10.43
N GLU A 532 28.65 -21.81 -9.68
CA GLU A 532 27.37 -21.42 -10.24
C GLU A 532 27.46 -19.98 -10.76
N THR A 533 26.89 -19.75 -11.95
CA THR A 533 26.90 -18.44 -12.62
C THR A 533 25.60 -17.69 -12.45
N ASN A 534 24.53 -18.36 -12.05
CA ASN A 534 23.24 -17.75 -11.81
C ASN A 534 23.23 -16.96 -10.50
N ILE A 535 22.47 -15.88 -10.47
CA ILE A 535 22.16 -15.12 -9.26
C ILE A 535 20.79 -15.50 -8.71
N MET A 536 20.52 -15.16 -7.47
CA MET A 536 19.20 -15.31 -6.86
C MET A 536 18.21 -14.30 -7.45
N ASP A 537 16.94 -14.69 -7.43
CA ASP A 537 15.81 -13.83 -7.72
C ASP A 537 15.77 -12.63 -6.74
N VAL A 538 15.52 -11.44 -7.24
CA VAL A 538 15.40 -10.22 -6.41
C VAL A 538 14.28 -10.35 -5.35
N TRP A 539 13.25 -11.14 -5.60
CA TRP A 539 12.24 -11.45 -4.59
C TRP A 539 12.76 -12.34 -3.46
N PHE A 540 13.85 -13.07 -3.67
CA PHE A 540 14.56 -13.74 -2.59
C PHE A 540 15.37 -12.73 -1.77
N ASP A 541 15.94 -11.70 -2.39
CA ASP A 541 16.65 -10.62 -1.69
C ASP A 541 15.70 -9.90 -0.73
N SER A 542 14.62 -9.30 -1.23
CA SER A 542 13.62 -8.65 -0.38
C SER A 542 12.94 -9.61 0.60
N GLY A 543 12.66 -10.85 0.16
CA GLY A 543 12.10 -11.92 0.98
C GLY A 543 12.99 -12.32 2.17
N SER A 544 14.31 -12.11 2.08
CA SER A 544 15.26 -12.41 3.17
C SER A 544 15.45 -11.27 4.17
N SER A 545 14.77 -10.13 3.99
CA SER A 545 14.92 -8.95 4.84
C SER A 545 14.62 -9.20 6.33
N HIS A 546 13.74 -10.15 6.64
CA HIS A 546 13.48 -10.55 8.03
C HIS A 546 14.70 -11.16 8.73
N ARG A 547 15.67 -11.71 7.99
CA ARG A 547 16.98 -12.19 8.51
C ARG A 547 18.03 -11.09 8.33
N GLY A 548 18.14 -10.58 7.10
CA GLY A 548 19.15 -9.59 6.72
C GLY A 548 19.04 -8.27 7.47
N VAL A 549 17.86 -7.90 7.99
CA VAL A 549 17.64 -6.65 8.71
C VAL A 549 17.28 -6.88 10.18
N LEU A 550 16.20 -7.63 10.45
CA LEU A 550 15.67 -7.75 11.82
C LEU A 550 16.62 -8.45 12.79
N GLU A 551 17.56 -9.26 12.30
CA GLU A 551 18.59 -9.93 13.10
C GLU A 551 19.94 -9.22 13.08
N VAL A 552 20.14 -8.19 12.22
CA VAL A 552 21.43 -7.53 11.99
C VAL A 552 21.46 -6.10 12.55
N TRP A 553 20.39 -5.31 12.35
CA TRP A 553 20.32 -3.94 12.84
C TRP A 553 20.00 -3.89 14.33
N GLU A 554 20.77 -3.09 15.06
CA GLU A 554 20.61 -2.94 16.50
C GLU A 554 19.22 -2.44 16.90
N GLY A 555 18.64 -3.01 17.94
CA GLY A 555 17.33 -2.64 18.45
C GLY A 555 16.14 -3.22 17.69
N LEU A 556 16.38 -3.98 16.62
CA LEU A 556 15.34 -4.73 15.91
C LEU A 556 15.23 -6.16 16.46
N ARG A 557 14.15 -6.83 16.14
CA ARG A 557 13.90 -8.24 16.48
C ARG A 557 12.96 -8.91 15.47
N ARG A 558 13.03 -10.21 15.42
CA ARG A 558 12.11 -11.07 14.69
C ARG A 558 11.17 -11.81 15.66
N PRO A 559 9.87 -12.03 15.33
CA PRO A 559 9.16 -11.44 14.17
C PRO A 559 8.93 -9.92 14.35
N ALA A 560 8.76 -9.20 13.23
CA ALA A 560 8.28 -7.83 13.26
C ALA A 560 6.84 -7.78 13.79
N ASP A 561 6.44 -6.65 14.40
CA ASP A 561 5.05 -6.49 14.86
C ASP A 561 4.12 -6.18 13.68
N LEU A 562 4.61 -5.44 12.68
CA LEU A 562 3.81 -5.01 11.54
C LEU A 562 4.64 -4.96 10.24
N TYR A 563 4.09 -5.55 9.17
CA TYR A 563 4.42 -5.26 7.78
C TYR A 563 3.30 -4.42 7.16
N LEU A 564 3.65 -3.35 6.44
CA LEU A 564 2.68 -2.47 5.78
C LEU A 564 3.11 -2.21 4.35
N GLU A 565 2.34 -2.65 3.36
CA GLU A 565 2.57 -2.39 1.93
C GLU A 565 1.26 -2.37 1.13
N GLY A 566 1.39 -2.16 -0.19
CA GLY A 566 0.28 -2.24 -1.13
C GLY A 566 -0.29 -3.64 -1.32
N SER A 567 -1.49 -3.71 -1.87
CA SER A 567 -2.22 -4.96 -2.09
C SER A 567 -1.54 -5.92 -3.09
N ASP A 568 -0.65 -5.43 -3.94
CA ASP A 568 0.19 -6.22 -4.84
C ASP A 568 1.21 -7.08 -4.08
N GLN A 569 1.61 -6.67 -2.90
CA GLN A 569 2.62 -7.37 -2.11
C GLN A 569 2.15 -8.70 -1.50
N HIS A 570 0.86 -9.04 -1.62
CA HIS A 570 0.39 -10.39 -1.33
C HIS A 570 0.99 -11.45 -2.28
N ARG A 571 1.39 -11.05 -3.49
CA ARG A 571 2.15 -11.90 -4.43
C ARG A 571 3.65 -11.57 -4.43
N GLY A 572 4.06 -10.51 -3.78
CA GLY A 572 5.43 -10.02 -3.67
C GLY A 572 6.02 -10.25 -2.28
N TRP A 573 6.42 -9.17 -1.61
CA TRP A 573 7.20 -9.18 -0.38
C TRP A 573 6.54 -9.89 0.82
N PHE A 574 5.22 -9.71 1.03
CA PHE A 574 4.52 -10.46 2.08
C PHE A 574 4.66 -11.96 1.89
N HIS A 575 4.51 -12.42 0.65
CA HIS A 575 4.55 -13.82 0.29
C HIS A 575 5.97 -14.41 0.37
N THR A 576 6.95 -13.72 -0.23
CA THR A 576 8.33 -14.21 -0.29
C THR A 576 8.99 -14.20 1.08
N SER A 577 8.76 -13.16 1.92
CA SER A 577 9.21 -13.13 3.32
C SER A 577 8.61 -14.28 4.13
N LEU A 578 7.33 -14.59 3.93
CA LEU A 578 6.67 -15.69 4.63
C LEU A 578 7.26 -17.05 4.22
N LEU A 579 7.42 -17.27 2.91
CA LEU A 579 7.98 -18.53 2.40
C LEU A 579 9.40 -18.81 2.89
N THR A 580 10.29 -17.82 2.78
CA THR A 580 11.69 -17.96 3.22
C THR A 580 11.79 -18.17 4.73
N SER A 581 10.95 -17.48 5.51
CA SER A 581 10.87 -17.64 6.95
C SER A 581 10.36 -19.02 7.35
N VAL A 582 9.27 -19.50 6.76
CA VAL A 582 8.71 -20.84 7.07
C VAL A 582 9.63 -21.93 6.59
N ALA A 583 10.27 -21.77 5.42
CA ALA A 583 11.21 -22.76 4.88
C ALA A 583 12.48 -22.91 5.75
N SER A 584 12.91 -21.84 6.44
CA SER A 584 14.08 -21.89 7.31
C SER A 584 13.74 -22.29 8.74
N THR A 585 12.71 -21.69 9.37
CA THR A 585 12.45 -21.83 10.81
C THR A 585 11.06 -22.36 11.16
N GLY A 586 10.15 -22.47 10.20
CA GLY A 586 8.77 -22.90 10.44
C GLY A 586 7.81 -21.80 10.95
N ASP A 587 8.30 -20.57 11.17
CA ASP A 587 7.55 -19.48 11.79
C ASP A 587 7.37 -18.27 10.87
N SER A 588 6.37 -17.41 11.19
CA SER A 588 6.14 -16.16 10.48
C SER A 588 7.22 -15.11 10.74
N PRO A 589 7.62 -14.31 9.74
CA PRO A 589 8.53 -13.18 9.93
C PRO A 589 7.82 -11.95 10.55
N TYR A 590 6.51 -11.94 10.60
CA TYR A 590 5.67 -10.84 11.08
C TYR A 590 4.44 -11.33 11.85
N LYS A 591 3.95 -10.50 12.79
CA LYS A 591 2.72 -10.78 13.56
C LYS A 591 1.46 -10.28 12.86
N SER A 592 1.58 -9.13 12.19
CA SER A 592 0.44 -8.48 11.49
C SER A 592 0.85 -7.97 10.12
N VAL A 593 -0.13 -7.95 9.20
CA VAL A 593 -0.02 -7.37 7.87
C VAL A 593 -1.09 -6.31 7.70
N LEU A 594 -0.70 -5.07 7.44
CA LEU A 594 -1.58 -3.97 7.08
C LEU A 594 -1.45 -3.69 5.59
N THR A 595 -2.56 -3.71 4.88
CA THR A 595 -2.57 -3.56 3.42
C THR A 595 -3.25 -2.27 3.02
N HIS A 596 -2.61 -1.51 2.11
CA HIS A 596 -3.26 -0.38 1.45
C HIS A 596 -3.56 -0.67 -0.03
N GLY A 597 -4.56 0.03 -0.57
CA GLY A 597 -4.90 -0.03 -2.00
C GLY A 597 -3.94 0.80 -2.87
N PHE A 598 -4.25 0.85 -4.16
CA PHE A 598 -3.53 1.69 -5.13
C PHE A 598 -4.01 3.13 -5.12
N VAL A 599 -3.17 4.02 -5.64
CA VAL A 599 -3.55 5.42 -5.85
C VAL A 599 -3.92 5.62 -7.31
N ASN A 600 -5.17 5.99 -7.54
CA ASN A 600 -5.76 6.27 -8.84
C ASN A 600 -5.92 7.80 -9.05
N ASP A 601 -6.15 8.22 -10.29
CA ASP A 601 -6.48 9.61 -10.59
C ASP A 601 -7.86 10.02 -10.03
N GLY A 602 -8.25 11.27 -10.18
CA GLY A 602 -9.53 11.78 -9.67
C GLY A 602 -10.76 11.09 -10.24
N GLU A 603 -10.64 10.42 -11.39
CA GLU A 603 -11.69 9.66 -12.06
C GLU A 603 -11.66 8.16 -11.71
N GLY A 604 -10.70 7.73 -10.90
CA GLY A 604 -10.54 6.34 -10.48
C GLY A 604 -9.76 5.46 -11.46
N ARG A 605 -9.06 6.05 -12.43
CA ARG A 605 -8.24 5.30 -13.40
C ARG A 605 -6.83 5.13 -12.87
N LYS A 606 -6.22 3.99 -13.21
CA LYS A 606 -4.80 3.74 -12.93
C LYS A 606 -3.92 4.83 -13.55
N MET A 607 -2.99 5.36 -12.78
CA MET A 607 -2.04 6.36 -13.27
C MET A 607 -0.99 5.73 -14.17
N SER A 608 -0.71 6.37 -15.30
CA SER A 608 0.39 6.00 -16.20
C SER A 608 0.97 7.22 -16.91
N LYS A 609 2.28 7.15 -17.26
CA LYS A 609 2.94 8.22 -18.03
C LYS A 609 2.32 8.38 -19.42
N SER A 610 1.85 7.31 -20.02
CA SER A 610 1.21 7.32 -21.35
C SER A 610 -0.13 8.04 -21.35
N LEU A 611 -0.89 7.99 -20.25
CA LEU A 611 -2.15 8.72 -20.09
C LEU A 611 -1.94 10.16 -19.62
N GLY A 612 -0.73 10.54 -19.18
CA GLY A 612 -0.44 11.88 -18.66
C GLY A 612 -1.17 12.26 -17.38
N ASN A 613 -1.73 11.27 -16.64
CA ASN A 613 -2.53 11.45 -15.44
C ASN A 613 -1.74 11.19 -14.13
N THR A 614 -0.42 11.15 -14.20
CA THR A 614 0.43 10.89 -13.03
C THR A 614 0.53 12.12 -12.13
N VAL A 615 0.40 11.91 -10.82
CA VAL A 615 0.61 12.93 -9.78
C VAL A 615 1.96 12.67 -9.10
N SER A 616 2.85 13.66 -9.13
CA SER A 616 4.14 13.58 -8.46
C SER A 616 4.05 14.12 -7.03
N PRO A 617 4.58 13.42 -6.01
CA PRO A 617 4.66 13.96 -4.65
C PRO A 617 5.39 15.31 -4.59
N ALA A 618 6.48 15.47 -5.36
CA ALA A 618 7.26 16.69 -5.41
C ALA A 618 6.43 17.91 -5.89
N ASP A 619 5.59 17.71 -6.92
CA ASP A 619 4.72 18.77 -7.45
C ASP A 619 3.63 19.14 -6.45
N VAL A 620 3.02 18.15 -5.77
CA VAL A 620 2.05 18.41 -4.69
C VAL A 620 2.70 19.20 -3.56
N ILE A 621 3.88 18.80 -3.09
CA ILE A 621 4.58 19.46 -2.00
C ILE A 621 4.98 20.89 -2.37
N LYS A 622 5.39 21.13 -3.59
CA LYS A 622 5.77 22.45 -4.09
C LYS A 622 4.60 23.45 -4.03
N VAL A 623 3.37 22.98 -4.24
CA VAL A 623 2.18 23.83 -4.28
C VAL A 623 1.52 23.90 -2.90
N TYR A 624 1.30 22.75 -2.27
CA TYR A 624 0.47 22.63 -1.06
C TYR A 624 1.27 22.42 0.22
N GLY A 625 2.49 21.87 0.14
CA GLY A 625 3.28 21.39 1.27
C GLY A 625 3.06 19.92 1.59
N ALA A 626 3.97 19.35 2.37
CA ALA A 626 3.91 17.95 2.77
C ALA A 626 2.76 17.68 3.74
N ASP A 627 2.43 18.60 4.66
CA ASP A 627 1.32 18.42 5.61
C ASP A 627 -0.04 18.23 4.90
N ILE A 628 -0.28 18.88 3.75
CA ILE A 628 -1.51 18.65 2.99
C ILE A 628 -1.54 17.26 2.35
N LEU A 629 -0.40 16.79 1.85
CA LEU A 629 -0.30 15.42 1.32
C LEU A 629 -0.46 14.39 2.45
N ARG A 630 0.13 14.62 3.61
CA ARG A 630 -0.03 13.80 4.81
C ARG A 630 -1.48 13.79 5.31
N LEU A 631 -2.15 14.94 5.28
CA LEU A 631 -3.56 15.05 5.64
C LEU A 631 -4.44 14.25 4.68
N TRP A 632 -4.16 14.30 3.37
CA TRP A 632 -4.84 13.47 2.39
C TRP A 632 -4.68 11.98 2.73
N CYS A 633 -3.46 11.50 3.00
CA CYS A 633 -3.23 10.10 3.41
C CYS A 633 -4.03 9.72 4.65
N GLY A 634 -4.14 10.60 5.65
CA GLY A 634 -4.89 10.36 6.88
C GLY A 634 -6.41 10.55 6.74
N SER A 635 -6.89 11.11 5.62
CA SER A 635 -8.30 11.45 5.42
C SER A 635 -9.06 10.47 4.51
N VAL A 636 -8.37 9.53 3.89
CA VAL A 636 -8.96 8.52 3.01
C VAL A 636 -8.97 7.14 3.69
N ASP A 637 -9.94 6.30 3.33
CA ASP A 637 -9.87 4.88 3.70
C ASP A 637 -8.88 4.18 2.76
N TYR A 638 -7.62 4.20 3.17
CA TYR A 638 -6.50 3.68 2.40
C TYR A 638 -6.50 2.15 2.25
N ARG A 639 -7.38 1.43 2.94
CA ARG A 639 -7.50 -0.05 2.86
C ARG A 639 -8.05 -0.52 1.51
N ASP A 640 -8.69 0.39 0.78
CA ASP A 640 -9.12 0.24 -0.61
C ASP A 640 -8.35 1.19 -1.53
N ASP A 641 -8.60 1.10 -2.85
CA ASP A 641 -8.02 2.02 -3.82
C ASP A 641 -8.47 3.46 -3.57
N VAL A 642 -7.52 4.38 -3.52
CA VAL A 642 -7.76 5.78 -3.20
C VAL A 642 -7.57 6.68 -4.41
N ARG A 643 -8.21 7.85 -4.39
CA ARG A 643 -8.13 8.84 -5.47
C ARG A 643 -7.38 10.08 -5.01
N ILE A 644 -6.62 10.66 -5.95
CA ILE A 644 -5.98 11.96 -5.76
C ILE A 644 -6.20 12.85 -6.98
N SER A 645 -6.48 14.13 -6.73
CA SER A 645 -6.60 15.17 -7.75
C SER A 645 -6.38 16.54 -7.13
N ASP A 646 -6.17 17.56 -7.95
CA ASP A 646 -6.03 18.94 -7.48
C ASP A 646 -7.29 19.43 -6.70
N ASN A 647 -8.48 19.02 -7.12
CA ASN A 647 -9.73 19.33 -6.40
C ASN A 647 -9.76 18.69 -5.00
N ILE A 648 -9.33 17.43 -4.87
CA ILE A 648 -9.25 16.76 -3.57
C ILE A 648 -8.23 17.47 -2.66
N LEU A 649 -7.07 17.83 -3.21
CA LEU A 649 -6.03 18.56 -2.45
C LEU A 649 -6.49 19.96 -2.02
N LYS A 650 -7.29 20.66 -2.83
CA LYS A 650 -7.94 21.93 -2.42
C LYS A 650 -8.90 21.73 -1.27
N GLN A 651 -9.73 20.68 -1.29
CA GLN A 651 -10.63 20.36 -0.17
C GLN A 651 -9.83 20.04 1.11
N MET A 652 -8.73 19.31 1.00
CA MET A 652 -7.84 19.05 2.15
C MET A 652 -7.23 20.35 2.68
N SER A 653 -6.85 21.26 1.81
CA SER A 653 -6.33 22.57 2.21
C SER A 653 -7.37 23.41 2.97
N GLU A 654 -8.66 23.33 2.61
CA GLU A 654 -9.74 23.99 3.36
C GLU A 654 -9.96 23.33 4.73
N ALA A 655 -9.96 21.99 4.82
CA ALA A 655 -10.06 21.28 6.10
C ALA A 655 -8.87 21.61 7.02
N TYR A 656 -7.66 21.59 6.48
CA TYR A 656 -6.44 22.01 7.16
C TYR A 656 -6.57 23.43 7.71
N ARG A 657 -7.03 24.39 6.89
CA ARG A 657 -7.19 25.80 7.29
C ARG A 657 -8.12 25.95 8.50
N ARG A 658 -9.19 25.18 8.58
CA ARG A 658 -10.12 25.21 9.73
C ARG A 658 -9.42 24.76 11.02
N ILE A 659 -8.70 23.64 10.99
CA ILE A 659 -7.94 23.13 12.14
C ILE A 659 -6.90 24.17 12.58
N ARG A 660 -6.12 24.70 11.63
CA ARG A 660 -5.10 25.72 11.90
C ARG A 660 -5.68 27.01 12.50
N ASN A 661 -6.82 27.48 11.99
CA ASN A 661 -7.47 28.67 12.49
C ASN A 661 -7.96 28.50 13.93
N THR A 662 -8.48 27.33 14.29
CA THR A 662 -8.86 26.99 15.67
C THR A 662 -7.65 27.08 16.60
N ALA A 663 -6.53 26.45 16.24
CA ALA A 663 -5.29 26.55 17.01
C ALA A 663 -4.78 27.98 17.14
N ARG A 664 -4.82 28.76 16.04
CA ARG A 664 -4.40 30.18 16.04
C ARG A 664 -5.26 31.03 16.96
N TYR A 665 -6.59 30.82 16.93
CA TYR A 665 -7.50 31.57 17.80
C TYR A 665 -7.20 31.27 19.29
N ILE A 666 -6.98 30.01 19.62
CA ILE A 666 -6.66 29.62 21.01
C ILE A 666 -5.31 30.21 21.43
N LEU A 667 -4.25 30.08 20.62
CA LEU A 667 -2.94 30.69 20.91
C LEU A 667 -3.04 32.19 21.14
N GLY A 668 -3.84 32.89 20.30
CA GLY A 668 -4.03 34.34 20.42
C GLY A 668 -4.73 34.74 21.69
N ASN A 669 -5.65 33.94 22.21
CA ASN A 669 -6.42 34.27 23.42
C ASN A 669 -5.81 33.67 24.70
N SER A 670 -4.73 32.93 24.61
CA SER A 670 -4.00 32.32 25.73
C SER A 670 -2.66 33.00 26.01
N TYR A 671 -2.39 34.16 25.38
CA TYR A 671 -1.10 34.85 25.47
C TYR A 671 -0.68 35.26 26.89
N ASP A 672 -1.65 35.46 27.79
CA ASP A 672 -1.47 35.90 29.17
C ASP A 672 -1.85 34.78 30.19
N PHE A 673 -1.94 33.55 29.76
CA PHE A 673 -2.33 32.40 30.56
C PHE A 673 -1.11 31.52 30.92
N ASN A 674 -0.89 31.32 32.22
CA ASN A 674 0.10 30.41 32.72
C ASN A 674 -0.59 29.15 33.31
N PRO A 675 -0.46 27.96 32.67
CA PRO A 675 -1.16 26.76 33.13
C PRO A 675 -0.74 26.29 34.54
N LYS A 676 0.38 26.78 35.07
CA LYS A 676 0.84 26.43 36.43
C LYS A 676 0.16 27.21 37.53
N THR A 677 -0.32 28.41 37.24
CA THR A 677 -0.89 29.33 38.26
C THR A 677 -2.34 29.68 37.98
N ASP A 678 -2.79 29.62 36.72
CA ASP A 678 -4.05 30.24 36.30
C ASP A 678 -5.14 29.20 35.96
N LYS A 679 -4.82 27.88 36.06
CA LYS A 679 -5.82 26.81 35.84
C LYS A 679 -6.94 26.89 36.87
N VAL A 680 -8.17 26.86 36.41
CA VAL A 680 -9.39 26.80 37.23
C VAL A 680 -9.81 25.32 37.41
N PRO A 681 -10.10 24.90 38.65
CA PRO A 681 -10.63 23.56 38.93
C PRO A 681 -11.98 23.33 38.23
N TYR A 682 -12.21 22.07 37.76
CA TYR A 682 -13.42 21.68 37.02
C TYR A 682 -14.73 22.10 37.74
N LYS A 683 -14.79 21.91 39.04
CA LYS A 683 -15.97 22.29 39.87
C LYS A 683 -16.35 23.77 39.76
N ASP A 684 -15.37 24.63 39.58
CA ASP A 684 -15.52 26.10 39.57
C ASP A 684 -15.72 26.67 38.14
N MET A 685 -15.79 25.80 37.14
CA MET A 685 -16.02 26.12 35.72
C MET A 685 -17.51 26.31 35.42
N LEU A 686 -17.81 27.12 34.41
CA LEU A 686 -19.17 27.27 33.90
C LEU A 686 -19.59 25.99 33.14
N GLU A 687 -20.90 25.81 33.03
CA GLU A 687 -21.45 24.58 32.38
C GLU A 687 -20.99 24.41 30.93
N ILE A 688 -20.88 25.50 30.16
CA ILE A 688 -20.37 25.50 28.79
C ILE A 688 -18.89 25.02 28.72
N ASP A 689 -18.09 25.37 29.72
CA ASP A 689 -16.69 24.94 29.83
C ASP A 689 -16.62 23.42 30.10
N LYS A 690 -17.49 22.94 31.00
CA LYS A 690 -17.65 21.51 31.31
C LYS A 690 -18.11 20.71 30.10
N TRP A 691 -19.05 21.29 29.31
CA TRP A 691 -19.48 20.67 28.05
C TRP A 691 -18.31 20.57 27.04
N ALA A 692 -17.53 21.62 26.86
CA ALA A 692 -16.40 21.60 25.94
C ALA A 692 -15.34 20.57 26.36
N LEU A 693 -15.06 20.41 27.65
CA LEU A 693 -14.17 19.36 28.16
C LEU A 693 -14.75 17.96 27.99
N ASN A 694 -16.09 17.79 28.16
CA ASN A 694 -16.74 16.52 27.85
C ASN A 694 -16.59 16.14 26.37
N LYS A 695 -16.83 17.07 25.45
CA LYS A 695 -16.60 16.84 24.01
C LYS A 695 -15.15 16.47 23.70
N LEU A 696 -14.20 17.15 24.34
CA LEU A 696 -12.77 16.83 24.20
C LEU A 696 -12.46 15.42 24.70
N GLU A 697 -13.03 15.00 25.83
CA GLU A 697 -12.79 13.68 26.42
C GLU A 697 -13.37 12.54 25.58
N VAL A 698 -14.56 12.73 25.00
CA VAL A 698 -15.14 11.80 24.03
C VAL A 698 -14.23 11.68 22.80
N LEU A 699 -13.74 12.81 22.27
CA LEU A 699 -12.82 12.83 21.12
C LEU A 699 -11.50 12.10 21.44
N LYS A 700 -10.90 12.33 22.63
CA LYS A 700 -9.66 11.67 23.08
C LYS A 700 -9.75 10.14 22.98
N ARG A 701 -10.85 9.57 23.46
CA ARG A 701 -11.10 8.12 23.44
C ARG A 701 -11.25 7.60 22.02
N SER A 702 -12.09 8.25 21.24
CA SER A 702 -12.34 7.87 19.84
C SER A 702 -11.07 7.96 18.96
N VAL A 703 -10.27 9.02 19.10
CA VAL A 703 -9.02 9.21 18.34
C VAL A 703 -8.00 8.14 18.73
N THR A 704 -7.85 7.84 20.04
CA THR A 704 -6.90 6.81 20.49
C THR A 704 -7.30 5.44 19.94
N GLU A 705 -8.59 5.07 20.02
CA GLU A 705 -9.11 3.82 19.46
C GLU A 705 -8.89 3.73 17.93
N SER A 706 -9.14 4.83 17.21
CA SER A 706 -8.96 4.88 15.76
C SER A 706 -7.48 4.72 15.34
N TYR A 707 -6.55 5.31 16.10
CA TYR A 707 -5.12 5.07 15.89
C TYR A 707 -4.71 3.62 16.17
N ASP A 708 -5.22 3.04 17.27
CA ASP A 708 -4.92 1.66 17.64
C ASP A 708 -5.44 0.64 16.60
N LYS A 709 -6.56 0.97 15.93
CA LYS A 709 -7.16 0.17 14.84
C LYS A 709 -6.65 0.53 13.45
N TYR A 710 -5.75 1.49 13.32
CA TYR A 710 -5.27 2.03 12.03
C TYR A 710 -6.40 2.60 11.14
N GLU A 711 -7.41 3.21 11.74
CA GLU A 711 -8.57 3.81 11.09
C GLU A 711 -8.44 5.35 10.99
N PHE A 712 -7.44 5.83 10.25
CA PHE A 712 -7.07 7.25 10.22
C PHE A 712 -8.15 8.15 9.64
N TYR A 713 -8.98 7.64 8.73
CA TYR A 713 -10.14 8.35 8.21
C TYR A 713 -11.10 8.76 9.34
N ASN A 714 -11.43 7.83 10.25
CA ASN A 714 -12.36 8.08 11.36
C ASN A 714 -11.81 9.17 12.30
N LEU A 715 -10.54 9.08 12.67
CA LEU A 715 -9.93 10.10 13.54
C LEU A 715 -9.87 11.48 12.86
N PHE A 716 -9.59 11.55 11.54
CA PHE A 716 -9.60 12.81 10.82
C PHE A 716 -10.99 13.46 10.85
N GLN A 717 -12.05 12.70 10.59
CA GLN A 717 -13.43 13.19 10.64
C GLN A 717 -13.76 13.73 12.03
N GLY A 718 -13.43 13.00 13.09
CA GLY A 718 -13.65 13.43 14.47
C GLY A 718 -12.90 14.71 14.82
N ILE A 719 -11.61 14.79 14.51
CA ILE A 719 -10.77 15.97 14.78
C ILE A 719 -11.26 17.18 13.99
N HIS A 720 -11.56 17.01 12.70
CA HIS A 720 -12.04 18.10 11.86
C HIS A 720 -13.40 18.63 12.33
N TYR A 721 -14.34 17.73 12.67
CA TYR A 721 -15.65 18.12 13.20
C TYR A 721 -15.50 18.88 14.52
N PHE A 722 -14.76 18.35 15.46
CA PHE A 722 -14.52 18.98 16.76
C PHE A 722 -13.89 20.39 16.60
N ALA A 723 -12.82 20.50 15.80
CA ALA A 723 -12.13 21.77 15.61
C ALA A 723 -13.00 22.82 14.92
N ALA A 724 -13.72 22.42 13.85
CA ALA A 724 -14.49 23.34 13.02
C ALA A 724 -15.87 23.68 13.59
N ILE A 725 -16.56 22.71 14.15
CA ILE A 725 -17.95 22.83 14.61
C ILE A 725 -18.03 23.06 16.11
N ASP A 726 -17.58 22.09 16.92
CA ASP A 726 -17.73 22.18 18.37
C ASP A 726 -16.91 23.32 18.97
N MET A 727 -15.68 23.51 18.48
CA MET A 727 -14.83 24.58 18.96
C MET A 727 -15.06 25.89 18.21
N SER A 728 -14.72 25.96 16.92
CA SER A 728 -14.66 27.24 16.20
C SER A 728 -16.03 27.89 16.03
N ALA A 729 -17.03 27.15 15.55
CA ALA A 729 -18.36 27.68 15.27
C ALA A 729 -19.28 27.76 16.51
N PHE A 730 -18.94 27.09 17.58
CA PHE A 730 -19.76 27.04 18.78
C PHE A 730 -19.03 27.58 20.00
N TYR A 731 -18.21 26.82 20.70
CA TYR A 731 -17.61 27.19 21.97
C TYR A 731 -16.83 28.51 21.92
N LEU A 732 -15.84 28.56 20.99
CA LEU A 732 -14.97 29.74 20.87
C LEU A 732 -15.73 31.00 20.41
N ASP A 733 -16.83 30.85 19.69
CA ASP A 733 -17.70 31.96 19.28
C ASP A 733 -18.46 32.55 20.48
N ILE A 734 -19.04 31.68 21.30
CA ILE A 734 -19.84 32.06 22.46
C ILE A 734 -19.00 32.76 23.54
N ILE A 735 -17.78 32.27 23.80
CA ILE A 735 -16.95 32.78 24.89
C ILE A 735 -16.17 34.06 24.56
N LYS A 736 -16.32 34.63 23.36
CA LYS A 736 -15.58 35.85 22.91
C LYS A 736 -15.82 37.01 23.84
N ASP A 737 -17.06 37.27 24.20
CA ASP A 737 -17.40 38.37 25.12
C ASP A 737 -16.67 38.22 26.45
N ARG A 738 -16.77 37.02 27.06
CA ARG A 738 -16.08 36.70 28.31
C ARG A 738 -14.56 36.82 28.21
N LEU A 739 -13.94 36.39 27.13
CA LEU A 739 -12.50 36.48 26.93
C LEU A 739 -12.01 37.91 26.82
N TYR A 740 -12.80 38.78 26.15
CA TYR A 740 -12.35 40.14 25.83
C TYR A 740 -12.75 41.16 26.85
N THR A 741 -13.91 40.99 27.52
CA THR A 741 -14.49 42.03 28.37
C THR A 741 -14.35 41.77 29.89
N GLU A 742 -14.13 40.56 30.33
CA GLU A 742 -13.93 40.23 31.74
C GLU A 742 -12.59 40.74 32.29
N LYS A 743 -12.45 40.82 33.63
CA LYS A 743 -11.18 41.14 34.32
C LYS A 743 -10.14 40.09 33.92
N LYS A 744 -8.89 40.50 33.79
CA LYS A 744 -7.77 39.66 33.38
C LYS A 744 -7.68 38.34 34.17
N ASP A 745 -7.90 38.43 35.47
CA ASP A 745 -7.76 37.34 36.45
C ASP A 745 -9.10 36.78 36.95
N SER A 746 -10.22 37.14 36.31
CA SER A 746 -11.52 36.62 36.71
C SER A 746 -11.58 35.12 36.51
N VAL A 747 -12.23 34.38 37.46
CA VAL A 747 -12.40 32.93 37.40
C VAL A 747 -13.07 32.53 36.08
N ALA A 748 -14.06 33.26 35.62
CA ALA A 748 -14.78 32.97 34.38
C ALA A 748 -13.88 33.05 33.15
N ARG A 749 -12.99 34.05 33.04
CA ARG A 749 -12.04 34.18 31.94
C ARG A 749 -10.97 33.11 32.00
N ARG A 750 -10.40 32.88 33.20
CA ARG A 750 -9.38 31.84 33.42
C ARG A 750 -9.93 30.42 33.19
N ALA A 751 -11.19 30.17 33.49
CA ALA A 751 -11.86 28.89 33.18
C ALA A 751 -11.90 28.63 31.66
N ALA A 752 -12.32 29.66 30.87
CA ALA A 752 -12.28 29.58 29.42
C ALA A 752 -10.87 29.32 28.86
N GLN A 753 -9.87 30.02 29.40
CA GLN A 753 -8.46 29.83 28.98
C GLN A 753 -7.93 28.43 29.41
N THR A 754 -8.38 27.93 30.55
CA THR A 754 -8.06 26.52 30.96
C THR A 754 -8.57 25.51 29.95
N VAL A 755 -9.85 25.63 29.53
CA VAL A 755 -10.42 24.78 28.48
C VAL A 755 -9.65 24.92 27.18
N MET A 756 -9.39 26.17 26.75
CA MET A 756 -8.62 26.40 25.49
C MET A 756 -7.24 25.80 25.54
N TYR A 757 -6.54 25.86 26.67
CA TYR A 757 -5.23 25.23 26.85
C TYR A 757 -5.32 23.71 26.75
N GLU A 758 -6.27 23.07 27.45
CA GLU A 758 -6.49 21.62 27.39
C GLU A 758 -6.84 21.16 25.95
N VAL A 759 -7.69 21.92 25.26
CA VAL A 759 -8.02 21.67 23.83
C VAL A 759 -6.78 21.79 22.95
N LEU A 760 -5.99 22.85 23.09
CA LEU A 760 -4.82 23.08 22.23
C LEU A 760 -3.75 22.01 22.41
N MET A 761 -3.42 21.68 23.66
CA MET A 761 -2.43 20.64 23.98
C MET A 761 -2.84 19.28 23.43
N THR A 762 -4.10 18.91 23.66
CA THR A 762 -4.65 17.63 23.20
C THR A 762 -4.74 17.57 21.67
N LEU A 763 -5.30 18.60 21.05
CA LEU A 763 -5.45 18.69 19.59
C LEU A 763 -4.09 18.63 18.87
N THR A 764 -3.07 19.33 19.41
CA THR A 764 -1.73 19.33 18.84
C THR A 764 -1.12 17.92 18.87
N LYS A 765 -1.29 17.19 19.98
CA LYS A 765 -0.83 15.78 20.09
C LYS A 765 -1.60 14.86 19.14
N MET A 766 -2.92 15.03 19.01
CA MET A 766 -3.76 14.24 18.10
C MET A 766 -3.35 14.37 16.64
N ILE A 767 -3.04 15.59 16.20
CA ILE A 767 -2.69 15.86 14.80
C ILE A 767 -1.22 15.61 14.48
N ALA A 768 -0.33 15.56 15.47
CA ALA A 768 1.12 15.47 15.26
C ALA A 768 1.57 14.30 14.38
N PRO A 769 1.02 13.09 14.49
CA PRO A 769 1.38 12.00 13.58
C PRO A 769 1.04 12.29 12.11
N ILE A 770 -0.01 13.07 11.84
CA ILE A 770 -0.49 13.39 10.48
C ILE A 770 0.05 14.75 10.01
N LEU A 771 -0.26 15.83 10.73
CA LEU A 771 0.15 17.20 10.42
C LEU A 771 1.43 17.56 11.17
N SER A 772 2.50 16.85 10.89
CA SER A 772 3.74 16.84 11.67
C SER A 772 4.38 18.23 11.76
N PHE A 773 4.43 18.95 10.66
CA PHE A 773 5.05 20.29 10.61
C PHE A 773 4.19 21.35 11.30
N THR A 774 2.88 21.28 11.12
CA THR A 774 1.94 22.20 11.76
C THR A 774 1.88 21.98 13.27
N ALA A 775 1.91 20.73 13.72
CA ALA A 775 1.94 20.43 15.15
C ALA A 775 3.21 20.95 15.82
N GLU A 776 4.37 20.82 15.18
CA GLU A 776 5.63 21.41 15.67
C GLU A 776 5.55 22.94 15.70
N GLU A 777 4.98 23.59 14.65
CA GLU A 777 4.78 25.06 14.62
C GLU A 777 3.86 25.52 15.75
N ILE A 778 2.77 24.81 16.04
CA ILE A 778 1.88 25.12 17.17
C ILE A 778 2.65 24.97 18.49
N TRP A 779 3.41 23.88 18.63
CA TRP A 779 4.19 23.59 19.83
C TRP A 779 5.22 24.66 20.11
N GLU A 780 5.97 25.10 19.09
CA GLU A 780 6.94 26.20 19.21
C GLU A 780 6.31 27.54 19.53
N SER A 781 5.05 27.75 19.14
CA SER A 781 4.31 29.00 19.42
C SER A 781 3.80 29.08 20.84
N LEU A 782 3.87 28.01 21.62
CA LEU A 782 3.62 28.05 23.07
C LEU A 782 4.82 28.64 23.82
N PRO A 783 4.61 29.35 24.93
CA PRO A 783 5.72 29.77 25.81
C PRO A 783 6.56 28.55 26.24
N ALA A 784 7.90 28.71 26.25
CA ALA A 784 8.81 27.59 26.50
C ALA A 784 8.57 26.92 27.87
N GLU A 785 8.22 27.70 28.89
CA GLU A 785 7.91 27.22 30.25
C GLU A 785 6.59 26.45 30.38
N THR A 786 5.75 26.48 29.34
CA THR A 786 4.47 25.77 29.29
C THR A 786 4.52 24.50 28.49
N ARG A 787 5.62 24.24 27.73
CA ARG A 787 5.83 23.04 26.95
C ARG A 787 6.33 21.89 27.82
N GLU A 788 5.87 20.69 27.53
CA GLU A 788 6.33 19.47 28.19
C GLU A 788 7.73 19.04 27.71
N SER A 789 8.10 19.42 26.48
CA SER A 789 9.34 19.03 25.80
C SER A 789 9.77 20.06 24.76
N GLU A 790 10.99 19.98 24.26
CA GLU A 790 11.56 20.85 23.22
C GLU A 790 10.90 20.66 21.84
N SER A 791 10.37 19.48 21.55
CA SER A 791 9.62 19.15 20.34
C SER A 791 8.35 18.39 20.70
N ILE A 792 7.28 18.57 19.92
CA ILE A 792 6.04 17.83 20.10
C ILE A 792 6.28 16.32 20.07
N PHE A 793 7.20 15.83 19.25
CA PHE A 793 7.50 14.40 19.11
C PHE A 793 8.19 13.77 20.32
N LEU A 794 8.62 14.58 21.28
CA LEU A 794 9.17 14.14 22.55
C LEU A 794 8.15 14.24 23.70
N ALA A 795 6.95 14.76 23.46
CA ALA A 795 5.87 14.79 24.42
C ALA A 795 5.24 13.40 24.60
N ASP A 796 4.51 13.21 25.71
CA ASP A 796 3.72 12.00 25.93
C ASP A 796 2.32 12.16 25.34
N TRP A 797 1.68 11.02 25.03
CA TRP A 797 0.27 11.01 24.64
C TRP A 797 -0.60 11.55 25.80
N TYR A 798 -1.72 12.14 25.46
CA TYR A 798 -2.64 12.65 26.48
C TYR A 798 -3.24 11.52 27.31
N VAL A 799 -3.59 11.83 28.55
CA VAL A 799 -4.26 10.93 29.49
C VAL A 799 -5.76 11.26 29.52
N ASN A 800 -6.59 10.24 29.55
CA ASN A 800 -8.03 10.41 29.72
C ASN A 800 -8.36 10.90 31.12
N ASN A 801 -9.42 11.72 31.27
CA ASN A 801 -9.91 12.22 32.54
C ASN A 801 -11.41 11.89 32.70
N ASP A 802 -11.73 10.90 33.52
CA ASP A 802 -13.11 10.46 33.72
C ASP A 802 -14.01 11.52 34.40
N GLU A 803 -13.41 12.51 35.12
CA GLU A 803 -14.16 13.62 35.68
C GLU A 803 -14.84 14.47 34.60
N TYR A 804 -14.22 14.55 33.40
CA TYR A 804 -14.75 15.32 32.26
C TYR A 804 -15.83 14.58 31.49
N LEU A 805 -15.92 13.26 31.62
CA LEU A 805 -16.88 12.46 30.86
C LEU A 805 -18.27 12.50 31.54
N LYS A 806 -19.19 13.27 30.95
CA LYS A 806 -20.53 13.53 31.45
C LYS A 806 -21.60 13.36 30.36
N PRO A 807 -22.06 12.13 30.09
CA PRO A 807 -23.06 11.88 29.04
C PRO A 807 -24.35 12.68 29.24
N GLU A 808 -24.80 12.83 30.49
CA GLU A 808 -25.99 13.60 30.84
C GLU A 808 -25.89 15.09 30.42
N LEU A 809 -24.71 15.63 30.47
CA LEU A 809 -24.46 17.00 30.02
C LEU A 809 -24.61 17.12 28.50
N ASP A 810 -24.20 16.09 27.76
CA ASP A 810 -24.32 16.08 26.30
C ASP A 810 -25.78 16.10 25.85
N GLU A 811 -26.67 15.34 26.51
CA GLU A 811 -28.10 15.31 26.21
C GLU A 811 -28.74 16.70 26.41
N LYS A 812 -28.45 17.38 27.50
CA LYS A 812 -28.91 18.74 27.75
C LYS A 812 -28.44 19.71 26.65
N TRP A 813 -27.15 19.63 26.31
CA TRP A 813 -26.55 20.52 25.32
C TRP A 813 -27.00 20.26 23.88
N GLN A 814 -27.41 19.04 23.53
CA GLN A 814 -28.04 18.77 22.24
C GLN A 814 -29.35 19.60 22.09
N GLN A 815 -30.11 19.72 23.16
CA GLN A 815 -31.33 20.55 23.16
C GLN A 815 -31.01 22.05 22.99
N ILE A 816 -29.98 22.53 23.71
CA ILE A 816 -29.49 23.92 23.61
C ILE A 816 -28.99 24.22 22.19
N ILE A 817 -28.22 23.29 21.59
CA ILE A 817 -27.71 23.44 20.21
C ILE A 817 -28.85 23.50 19.19
N LYS A 818 -29.91 22.69 19.36
CA LYS A 818 -31.09 22.74 18.49
C LYS A 818 -31.80 24.08 18.61
N LEU A 819 -32.00 24.58 19.84
CA LEU A 819 -32.57 25.92 20.08
C LEU A 819 -31.74 27.02 19.42
N ARG A 820 -30.42 27.02 19.62
CA ARG A 820 -29.50 27.99 18.98
C ARG A 820 -29.60 27.94 17.45
N LYS A 821 -29.71 26.76 16.87
CA LYS A 821 -29.85 26.59 15.41
C LYS A 821 -31.10 27.31 14.90
N GLU A 822 -32.24 27.11 15.56
CA GLU A 822 -33.49 27.75 15.19
C GLU A 822 -33.47 29.27 15.39
N VAL A 823 -32.92 29.74 16.51
CA VAL A 823 -32.76 31.16 16.77
C VAL A 823 -31.84 31.83 15.74
N ASN A 824 -30.71 31.22 15.43
CA ASN A 824 -29.75 31.74 14.44
C ASN A 824 -30.36 31.85 13.04
N LYS A 825 -31.21 30.90 12.59
CA LYS A 825 -31.94 31.04 11.33
C LYS A 825 -32.84 32.29 11.30
N LYS A 826 -33.50 32.60 12.41
CA LYS A 826 -34.34 33.83 12.51
C LYS A 826 -33.52 35.13 12.62
N LEU A 827 -32.41 35.08 13.39
CA LEU A 827 -31.47 36.20 13.47
C LEU A 827 -30.88 36.53 12.08
N GLU A 828 -30.55 35.50 11.28
CA GLU A 828 -30.05 35.68 9.92
C GLU A 828 -31.09 36.36 9.01
N LYS A 829 -32.35 35.91 9.06
CA LYS A 829 -33.46 36.55 8.33
C LYS A 829 -33.66 38.00 8.78
N ALA A 830 -33.54 38.27 10.07
CA ALA A 830 -33.66 39.64 10.64
C ALA A 830 -32.56 40.61 10.23
N ARG A 831 -31.40 40.06 9.78
CA ARG A 831 -30.27 40.87 9.27
C ARG A 831 -30.39 41.19 7.77
N GLN A 832 -31.22 40.46 7.03
CA GLN A 832 -31.33 40.54 5.55
C GLN A 832 -32.55 41.37 5.12
N GLY A 833 -32.49 41.91 3.90
CA GLY A 833 -33.61 42.62 3.24
C GLY A 833 -33.66 44.11 3.48
N GLU A 834 -34.62 44.78 2.83
CA GLU A 834 -34.85 46.25 2.93
C GLU A 834 -35.38 46.65 4.31
N ASN A 835 -36.08 45.79 5.03
CA ASN A 835 -36.62 45.97 6.38
C ASN A 835 -35.77 45.31 7.45
N LYS A 836 -34.48 45.58 7.42
CA LYS A 836 -33.50 45.03 8.38
C LYS A 836 -33.84 45.44 9.81
N ILE A 837 -34.06 44.48 10.69
CA ILE A 837 -34.41 44.73 12.11
C ILE A 837 -33.16 44.95 12.94
N ILE A 838 -32.09 44.23 12.68
CA ILE A 838 -30.82 44.21 13.43
C ILE A 838 -29.60 44.27 12.52
N GLY A 839 -28.50 44.83 12.97
CA GLY A 839 -27.18 44.85 12.31
C GLY A 839 -26.32 43.66 12.63
N ASN A 840 -26.31 43.27 13.89
CA ASN A 840 -25.59 42.04 14.39
C ASN A 840 -26.47 41.34 15.46
N SER A 841 -26.03 40.22 15.98
CA SER A 841 -26.80 39.45 16.99
C SER A 841 -26.99 40.20 18.30
N LEU A 842 -26.01 40.99 18.70
CA LEU A 842 -26.06 41.77 19.96
C LEU A 842 -27.10 42.91 19.90
N ASP A 843 -27.58 43.29 18.71
CA ASP A 843 -28.67 44.22 18.57
C ASP A 843 -30.05 43.62 18.83
N ALA A 844 -30.12 42.28 19.04
CA ALA A 844 -31.37 41.56 19.13
C ALA A 844 -31.84 41.30 20.55
N LYS A 845 -33.18 41.42 20.71
CA LYS A 845 -33.97 40.74 21.74
C LYS A 845 -34.74 39.63 21.10
N VAL A 846 -34.68 38.42 21.71
CA VAL A 846 -35.37 37.20 21.24
C VAL A 846 -36.51 36.91 22.21
N SER A 847 -37.73 36.75 21.69
CA SER A 847 -38.88 36.28 22.45
C SER A 847 -39.23 34.87 21.97
N LEU A 848 -39.27 33.91 22.90
CA LEU A 848 -39.62 32.51 22.67
C LEU A 848 -40.98 32.19 23.22
N TYR A 849 -41.87 31.56 22.42
CA TYR A 849 -43.16 31.09 22.85
C TYR A 849 -43.32 29.62 22.51
N THR A 850 -43.79 28.81 23.46
CA THR A 850 -44.13 27.41 23.23
C THR A 850 -45.35 26.98 24.09
N GLU A 851 -46.16 26.09 23.52
CA GLU A 851 -47.26 25.40 24.19
C GLU A 851 -46.76 24.14 24.93
N ASP A 852 -45.55 23.69 24.66
CA ASP A 852 -44.90 22.56 25.34
C ASP A 852 -44.38 23.03 26.70
N ASN A 853 -45.04 22.61 27.78
CA ASN A 853 -44.66 22.99 29.13
C ASN A 853 -43.26 22.51 29.52
N THR A 854 -42.82 21.34 29.05
CA THR A 854 -41.49 20.80 29.33
C THR A 854 -40.43 21.68 28.70
N LEU A 855 -40.62 22.05 27.45
CA LEU A 855 -39.71 22.95 26.74
C LEU A 855 -39.74 24.36 27.36
N LYS A 856 -40.91 24.86 27.77
CA LYS A 856 -41.06 26.16 28.44
C LYS A 856 -40.30 26.24 29.76
N GLU A 857 -40.40 25.23 30.60
CA GLU A 857 -39.65 25.11 31.83
C GLU A 857 -38.14 25.03 31.55
N PHE A 858 -37.72 24.18 30.65
CA PHE A 858 -36.32 24.07 30.25
C PHE A 858 -35.72 25.42 29.82
N ILE A 859 -36.44 26.19 28.99
CA ILE A 859 -35.98 27.50 28.52
C ILE A 859 -35.89 28.45 29.72
N LYS A 860 -36.89 28.48 30.65
CA LYS A 860 -36.91 29.35 31.82
C LYS A 860 -35.75 29.05 32.78
N GLU A 861 -35.48 27.77 33.05
CA GLU A 861 -34.38 27.34 33.93
C GLU A 861 -32.98 27.70 33.35
N ASN A 862 -32.87 27.85 32.05
CA ASN A 862 -31.62 28.14 31.35
C ASN A 862 -31.55 29.51 30.71
N LEU A 863 -32.33 30.48 31.12
CA LEU A 863 -32.52 31.75 30.43
C LEU A 863 -31.19 32.51 30.20
N GLU A 864 -30.39 32.71 31.26
CA GLU A 864 -29.10 33.39 31.19
C GLU A 864 -28.09 32.63 30.35
N LEU A 865 -28.08 31.31 30.44
CA LEU A 865 -27.24 30.45 29.63
C LEU A 865 -27.61 30.57 28.14
N LEU A 866 -28.90 30.51 27.81
CA LEU A 866 -29.41 30.63 26.45
C LEU A 866 -29.14 32.01 25.84
N GLU A 867 -29.30 33.12 26.62
CA GLU A 867 -28.94 34.45 26.14
C GLU A 867 -27.46 34.53 25.75
N THR A 868 -26.59 33.99 26.59
CA THR A 868 -25.15 33.88 26.31
C THR A 868 -24.88 33.02 25.08
N VAL A 869 -25.53 31.85 24.97
CA VAL A 869 -25.36 30.91 23.86
C VAL A 869 -25.88 31.48 22.55
N PHE A 870 -26.94 32.27 22.53
CA PHE A 870 -27.46 32.92 21.34
C PHE A 870 -26.68 34.16 20.93
N ILE A 871 -25.83 34.69 21.82
CA ILE A 871 -25.01 35.90 21.63
C ILE A 871 -25.93 37.10 21.32
N ILE A 872 -26.91 37.34 22.20
CA ILE A 872 -27.91 38.40 22.07
C ILE A 872 -27.91 39.31 23.31
N SER A 873 -28.61 40.45 23.27
CA SER A 873 -28.70 41.38 24.41
C SER A 873 -29.95 41.17 25.27
N GLY A 874 -30.93 40.39 24.83
CA GLY A 874 -32.10 40.07 25.64
C GLY A 874 -32.80 38.80 25.19
N LEU A 875 -33.29 38.03 26.16
CA LEU A 875 -34.08 36.81 25.94
C LEU A 875 -35.27 36.80 26.90
N GLU A 876 -36.46 36.54 26.38
CA GLU A 876 -37.64 36.38 27.18
C GLU A 876 -38.49 35.19 26.75
N VAL A 877 -39.30 34.64 27.69
CA VAL A 877 -40.32 33.64 27.40
C VAL A 877 -41.67 34.34 27.40
N ALA A 878 -42.27 34.45 26.25
CA ALA A 878 -43.56 35.07 26.07
C ALA A 878 -44.69 34.16 26.56
N ASP A 879 -45.74 34.77 27.14
CA ASP A 879 -46.93 34.04 27.59
C ASP A 879 -47.95 33.78 26.46
N SER A 880 -47.88 34.57 25.37
CA SER A 880 -48.69 34.40 24.18
C SER A 880 -47.89 34.77 22.93
N ALA A 881 -48.23 34.22 21.77
CA ALA A 881 -47.67 34.58 20.47
C ALA A 881 -48.57 35.55 19.71
N ASP A 882 -48.00 36.65 19.20
CA ASP A 882 -48.65 37.59 18.25
C ASP A 882 -48.29 37.21 16.81
N GLU A 883 -48.78 37.98 15.84
CA GLU A 883 -48.55 37.74 14.39
C GLU A 883 -47.10 37.89 13.93
N ASN A 884 -46.22 38.46 14.78
CA ASN A 884 -44.79 38.63 14.49
C ASN A 884 -43.96 37.43 14.90
N PHE A 885 -44.57 36.46 15.61
CA PHE A 885 -43.92 35.18 15.91
C PHE A 885 -43.93 34.29 14.71
N THR A 886 -42.78 33.64 14.40
CA THR A 886 -42.63 32.69 13.32
C THR A 886 -42.31 31.31 13.86
N ASP A 887 -42.88 30.24 13.27
CA ASP A 887 -42.63 28.87 13.71
C ASP A 887 -41.17 28.47 13.51
N ALA A 888 -40.64 27.72 14.45
CA ALA A 888 -39.37 27.02 14.28
C ALA A 888 -39.50 25.90 13.26
N GLU A 889 -38.45 25.55 12.59
CA GLU A 889 -38.46 24.54 11.53
C GLU A 889 -38.29 23.09 12.04
N GLU A 890 -37.45 22.92 13.05
CA GLU A 890 -37.06 21.60 13.57
C GLU A 890 -37.56 21.32 15.00
N ILE A 891 -38.18 22.32 15.67
CA ILE A 891 -38.74 22.18 17.02
C ILE A 891 -40.21 22.48 16.97
N GLU A 892 -41.04 21.45 17.09
CA GLU A 892 -42.48 21.57 17.07
C GLU A 892 -43.02 22.50 18.18
N LYS A 893 -44.04 23.26 17.88
CA LYS A 893 -44.71 24.19 18.84
C LYS A 893 -43.84 25.34 19.37
N LEU A 894 -42.60 25.49 18.89
CA LEU A 894 -41.75 26.64 19.21
C LEU A 894 -41.98 27.75 18.21
N LYS A 895 -42.26 28.94 18.68
CA LYS A 895 -42.34 30.17 17.89
C LYS A 895 -41.30 31.19 18.38
N ILE A 896 -40.70 31.90 17.46
CA ILE A 896 -39.59 32.82 17.71
C ILE A 896 -39.90 34.21 17.11
N LYS A 897 -39.70 35.26 17.90
CA LYS A 897 -39.80 36.67 17.44
C LYS A 897 -38.47 37.36 17.70
N ILE A 898 -38.00 38.11 16.71
CA ILE A 898 -36.77 38.91 16.81
C ILE A 898 -37.21 40.40 16.77
N THR A 899 -36.73 41.13 17.75
CA THR A 899 -36.88 42.59 17.84
C THR A 899 -35.53 43.24 18.10
N HIS A 900 -35.41 44.53 17.93
CA HIS A 900 -34.27 45.31 18.42
C HIS A 900 -34.24 45.22 19.95
N ALA A 901 -33.07 45.07 20.54
CA ALA A 901 -32.87 45.03 21.98
C ALA A 901 -33.23 46.37 22.64
N ASP A 902 -33.72 46.30 23.89
CA ASP A 902 -34.06 47.43 24.71
C ASP A 902 -32.75 48.12 25.25
N GLY A 903 -32.86 49.42 25.64
CA GLY A 903 -31.75 50.17 26.20
C GLY A 903 -30.81 50.81 25.16
N GLU A 904 -29.61 51.17 25.58
CA GLU A 904 -28.58 51.76 24.73
C GLU A 904 -27.35 50.87 24.58
N LYS A 905 -26.59 51.03 23.50
CA LYS A 905 -25.43 50.21 23.20
C LYS A 905 -24.24 50.59 24.08
N CYS A 906 -23.76 49.62 24.87
CA CYS A 906 -22.53 49.80 25.65
C CYS A 906 -21.30 49.91 24.71
N GLU A 907 -20.54 51.00 24.83
CA GLU A 907 -19.35 51.28 24.00
C GLU A 907 -18.22 50.25 24.16
N ARG A 908 -18.22 49.43 25.25
CA ARG A 908 -17.15 48.47 25.53
C ARG A 908 -17.50 47.05 25.09
N CYS A 909 -18.67 46.51 25.49
CA CYS A 909 -19.06 45.11 25.19
C CYS A 909 -20.06 45.00 24.03
N TRP A 910 -20.63 46.15 23.56
CA TRP A 910 -21.59 46.25 22.46
C TRP A 910 -22.96 45.59 22.71
N LYS A 911 -23.22 45.08 23.91
CA LYS A 911 -24.57 44.69 24.33
C LYS A 911 -25.41 45.91 24.59
N TYR A 912 -26.72 45.80 24.38
CA TYR A 912 -27.71 46.79 24.75
C TYR A 912 -28.14 46.56 26.22
N ASP A 913 -28.19 47.66 27.02
CA ASP A 913 -28.50 47.62 28.46
C ASP A 913 -28.84 49.03 28.96
N GLU A 914 -29.26 49.18 30.21
CA GLU A 914 -29.34 50.47 30.88
C GLU A 914 -27.94 51.02 31.13
N LEU A 915 -27.64 52.20 30.52
CA LEU A 915 -26.33 52.83 30.69
C LEU A 915 -26.41 53.97 31.73
N GLY A 916 -25.22 54.53 32.09
CA GLY A 916 -25.13 55.69 32.93
C GLY A 916 -25.33 55.47 34.43
N THR A 917 -25.24 54.22 34.89
CA THR A 917 -25.30 53.87 36.33
C THR A 917 -24.08 54.42 37.10
N ASP A 918 -23.03 54.82 36.39
CA ASP A 918 -21.79 55.37 36.93
C ASP A 918 -21.39 56.68 36.23
N SER A 919 -21.13 57.71 36.98
CA SER A 919 -20.76 59.05 36.47
C SER A 919 -19.38 59.09 35.81
N GLU A 920 -18.46 58.23 36.15
CA GLU A 920 -17.12 58.13 35.52
C GLU A 920 -17.19 57.40 34.18
N HIS A 921 -18.18 56.46 33.98
CA HIS A 921 -18.35 55.68 32.79
C HIS A 921 -19.81 55.67 32.27
N PRO A 922 -20.35 56.88 31.89
CA PRO A 922 -21.77 57.03 31.58
C PRO A 922 -22.24 56.29 30.32
N THR A 923 -21.35 55.82 29.44
CA THR A 923 -21.67 55.06 28.22
C THR A 923 -21.47 53.55 28.37
N LEU A 924 -21.24 53.07 29.60
CA LEU A 924 -21.04 51.69 29.90
C LEU A 924 -22.22 51.04 30.64
N CYS A 925 -22.48 49.76 30.35
CA CYS A 925 -23.40 48.93 31.10
C CYS A 925 -22.85 48.61 32.53
N PRO A 926 -23.72 48.23 33.49
CA PRO A 926 -23.32 47.95 34.87
C PRO A 926 -22.19 46.90 34.96
N ARG A 927 -22.24 45.86 34.10
CA ARG A 927 -21.21 44.81 34.04
C ARG A 927 -19.85 45.39 33.66
N CYS A 928 -19.77 46.18 32.57
CA CYS A 928 -18.51 46.77 32.10
C CYS A 928 -17.95 47.78 33.09
N THR A 929 -18.80 48.50 33.76
CA THR A 929 -18.41 49.43 34.83
C THR A 929 -17.79 48.70 36.02
N ALA A 930 -18.40 47.59 36.47
CA ALA A 930 -17.87 46.76 37.53
C ALA A 930 -16.52 46.10 37.19
N VAL A 931 -16.27 45.82 35.93
CA VAL A 931 -14.97 45.26 35.47
C VAL A 931 -13.86 46.33 35.51
N LEU A 932 -14.14 47.61 35.23
CA LEU A 932 -13.14 48.67 35.21
C LEU A 932 -12.82 49.24 36.60
N LYS A 933 -13.73 49.10 37.56
CA LYS A 933 -13.50 49.34 39.00
C LYS A 933 -12.74 48.15 39.61
#